data_9fa5f9af3db1fd08c2910a67abc665fc
#
_entry.id   9fa5f9af3db1fd08c2910a67abc665fc
#
_cell.length_a   1.000
_cell.length_b   1.000
_cell.length_c   1.000
_cell.angle_alpha   90.00
_cell.angle_beta   90.00
_cell.angle_gamma   90.00
#
_symmetry.space_group_name_H-M   'P 1'
#
loop_
_entity.id
_entity.type
_entity.pdbx_description
1 polymer ?
#
loop_
_entity_poly.entity_id
_entity_poly.type
_entity_poly.pdbx_seq_one_letter_code
_entity_poly.pdbx_strand_id
1 'polypeptide(L)'
;MYRLEGENAIDSGLYSVVWKAKGPNGRDRAIKIRSHRGTGNLLETVKASELETCNQFARFIDADTLDLDLGPHGVIKVDVFVEEWIPGITLEQFVRESSHAVTPTLIVGFVRDMCTALNALREKELFHGDLHDRNILIASPPLGSLDQTNSIRIVDVGRLAKVTEDHHLRDHHYFVAHLVKLWNALQSRRRISRRDRRFLQYTVPLLRMMIEDDSGVALRDPKAILDRFADAFARADLPVRRERPNLPSPFDFISADQISDARLLVDLFAKSCPWLEKVSGPDACLVTGPRGCGKSTLFRWLALRTHLEAHPELPSAQIAGLSVIGFYISCSADLQNRLSWAKSDEIAQSAQSFLVHYFNMICLREVAVTLSLIAKRTDRDTYWGLSSHVETRLLEFVTAMLGVKQPLRLSGSRRIDQLVEIVDHEIFRLHLCRDSWEGGTFATVTAFLGDLTTLLKDAIPTFAARQIAFLVDDFSVHRIHAPVQTILNQIIWERRPTHVFKLSSEKHGAILNDAMLASAELSRERLEIDCGKEFLALDDHQQQRRALEFSRELLDNRLAAAGFAGHSDNIIGKSNWGEAGALAKALQDTAKPKNDQYHGMQCIAQLCSGDVSSLLMVYRAIFEAGHVTRTTETIVPATTQHQAIVKVSRSLLEVVRTYYPHGPKLFEIVNAFGTLVRQILVEGRLHSSGSPTMVPRIEIDQGGQHIVDQLEQYPSDLAWELVRRALFIEMESGLSRHGRVTTLRWQIRRVFLPAFNAALSKNDAIKRKVDWFSWFLESPKEATNQEWKGWPKRNTPKSDTQCRNLPGFEE
;
A
#
# COMPACT_ATOMS: atom_id res chain seq x y z
N MET A 1 -6.23 -49.25 -9.18
CA MET A 1 -5.97 -50.19 -8.06
C MET A 1 -5.09 -49.45 -7.07
N TYR A 2 -5.47 -49.41 -5.81
CA TYR A 2 -4.71 -48.80 -4.71
C TYR A 2 -4.09 -49.90 -3.87
N ARG A 3 -2.84 -49.72 -3.42
CA ARG A 3 -2.13 -50.67 -2.58
C ARG A 3 -1.94 -50.07 -1.17
N LEU A 4 -2.56 -50.69 -0.17
CA LEU A 4 -2.39 -50.27 1.23
C LEU A 4 -0.94 -50.46 1.69
N GLU A 5 -0.42 -49.50 2.47
CA GLU A 5 0.92 -49.56 3.06
C GLU A 5 0.81 -49.82 4.58
N GLY A 6 1.57 -50.77 5.09
CA GLY A 6 1.62 -51.15 6.51
C GLY A 6 0.59 -52.20 6.92
N GLU A 7 0.83 -52.77 8.10
CA GLU A 7 -0.02 -53.82 8.69
C GLU A 7 -1.18 -53.26 9.53
N ASN A 8 -1.08 -51.99 9.92
CA ASN A 8 -2.10 -51.34 10.77
C ASN A 8 -2.61 -50.05 10.11
N ALA A 9 -3.87 -49.74 10.41
CA ALA A 9 -4.46 -48.47 10.05
C ALA A 9 -3.72 -47.32 10.78
N ILE A 10 -3.61 -46.14 10.11
CA ILE A 10 -2.94 -44.98 10.69
C ILE A 10 -3.83 -44.30 11.71
N ASP A 11 -5.14 -44.26 11.47
CA ASP A 11 -6.14 -43.80 12.43
C ASP A 11 -7.37 -44.69 12.40
N SER A 12 -7.98 -44.89 13.56
CA SER A 12 -9.21 -45.67 13.72
C SER A 12 -10.20 -44.87 14.57
N GLY A 13 -11.25 -44.39 13.96
CA GLY A 13 -12.38 -43.74 14.64
C GLY A 13 -13.51 -44.73 14.92
N LEU A 14 -14.57 -44.22 15.60
CA LEU A 14 -15.77 -45.01 15.91
C LEU A 14 -16.49 -45.59 14.68
N TYR A 15 -16.29 -45.00 13.49
CA TYR A 15 -17.06 -45.30 12.29
C TYR A 15 -16.21 -45.46 11.04
N SER A 16 -14.91 -45.24 11.10
CA SER A 16 -14.02 -45.31 9.93
C SER A 16 -12.58 -45.62 10.32
N VAL A 17 -11.86 -46.20 9.36
CA VAL A 17 -10.43 -46.55 9.48
C VAL A 17 -9.69 -45.87 8.34
N VAL A 18 -8.55 -45.25 8.59
CA VAL A 18 -7.74 -44.53 7.58
C VAL A 18 -6.42 -45.26 7.35
N TRP A 19 -6.12 -45.51 6.08
CA TRP A 19 -4.90 -46.19 5.63
C TRP A 19 -4.10 -45.28 4.70
N LYS A 20 -2.77 -45.41 4.76
CA LYS A 20 -1.91 -44.91 3.73
C LYS A 20 -1.84 -45.92 2.59
N ALA A 21 -1.87 -45.45 1.34
CA ALA A 21 -1.84 -46.29 0.17
C ALA A 21 -1.02 -45.68 -0.98
N LYS A 22 -0.52 -46.52 -1.86
CA LYS A 22 0.02 -46.11 -3.14
C LYS A 22 -1.07 -46.17 -4.20
N GLY A 23 -1.30 -45.04 -4.86
CA GLY A 23 -2.21 -44.97 -6.01
C GLY A 23 -1.61 -45.55 -7.29
N PRO A 24 -2.41 -45.61 -8.38
CA PRO A 24 -1.97 -46.15 -9.68
C PRO A 24 -0.69 -45.50 -10.25
N ASN A 25 -0.47 -44.24 -9.90
CA ASN A 25 0.69 -43.43 -10.38
C ASN A 25 1.85 -43.43 -9.36
N GLY A 26 1.87 -44.35 -8.38
CA GLY A 26 2.88 -44.43 -7.31
C GLY A 26 2.78 -43.30 -6.27
N ARG A 27 1.80 -42.38 -6.38
CA ARG A 27 1.62 -41.26 -5.42
C ARG A 27 0.94 -41.79 -4.14
N ASP A 28 1.34 -41.19 -3.02
CA ASP A 28 0.73 -41.46 -1.73
C ASP A 28 -0.73 -40.95 -1.70
N ARG A 29 -1.60 -41.75 -1.04
CA ARG A 29 -3.03 -41.49 -0.88
C ARG A 29 -3.46 -41.85 0.56
N ALA A 30 -4.50 -41.16 1.03
CA ALA A 30 -5.24 -41.54 2.21
C ALA A 30 -6.50 -42.32 1.75
N ILE A 31 -6.68 -43.51 2.26
CA ILE A 31 -7.88 -44.34 2.00
C ILE A 31 -8.65 -44.47 3.30
N LYS A 32 -9.85 -43.94 3.29
CA LYS A 32 -10.79 -44.00 4.41
C LYS A 32 -11.85 -45.07 4.10
N ILE A 33 -12.00 -46.01 4.99
CA ILE A 33 -12.97 -47.11 4.87
C ILE A 33 -13.99 -46.96 6.01
N ARG A 34 -15.27 -46.92 5.69
CA ARG A 34 -16.38 -46.90 6.65
C ARG A 34 -17.48 -47.87 6.28
N SER A 35 -18.30 -48.28 7.23
CA SER A 35 -19.46 -49.12 6.95
C SER A 35 -20.48 -48.38 6.09
N HIS A 36 -21.05 -49.05 5.10
CA HIS A 36 -22.03 -48.48 4.19
C HIS A 36 -23.35 -48.11 4.91
N ARG A 37 -23.79 -46.87 4.78
CA ARG A 37 -25.03 -46.35 5.42
C ARG A 37 -26.08 -45.83 4.43
N GLY A 38 -26.10 -46.39 3.21
CA GLY A 38 -27.10 -46.02 2.20
C GLY A 38 -26.71 -44.83 1.27
N THR A 39 -27.60 -44.46 0.38
CA THR A 39 -27.34 -43.56 -0.77
C THR A 39 -26.96 -42.10 -0.46
N GLY A 40 -26.85 -41.71 0.82
CA GLY A 40 -26.43 -40.35 1.21
C GLY A 40 -24.99 -40.00 0.84
N ASN A 41 -24.15 -40.98 0.61
CA ASN A 41 -22.69 -40.82 0.49
C ASN A 41 -22.24 -40.20 -0.86
N LEU A 42 -23.00 -40.44 -1.94
CA LEU A 42 -22.68 -39.84 -3.27
C LEU A 42 -22.86 -38.30 -3.30
N LEU A 43 -23.81 -37.80 -2.51
CA LEU A 43 -24.03 -36.33 -2.38
C LEU A 43 -22.86 -35.63 -1.68
N GLU A 44 -22.22 -36.26 -0.70
CA GLU A 44 -21.04 -35.76 0.00
C GLU A 44 -19.82 -35.68 -0.95
N THR A 45 -19.72 -36.62 -1.88
CA THR A 45 -18.64 -36.71 -2.88
C THR A 45 -18.70 -35.53 -3.88
N VAL A 46 -19.90 -35.20 -4.36
CA VAL A 46 -20.11 -34.06 -5.27
C VAL A 46 -19.75 -32.74 -4.59
N LYS A 47 -20.08 -32.60 -3.31
CA LYS A 47 -19.77 -31.40 -2.53
C LYS A 47 -18.28 -31.23 -2.24
N ALA A 48 -17.55 -32.32 -2.02
CA ALA A 48 -16.10 -32.30 -1.82
C ALA A 48 -15.37 -31.76 -3.07
N SER A 49 -15.88 -32.05 -4.29
CA SER A 49 -15.31 -31.53 -5.53
C SER A 49 -15.49 -30.02 -5.68
N GLU A 50 -16.48 -29.40 -5.04
CA GLU A 50 -16.68 -27.96 -5.06
C GLU A 50 -15.58 -27.19 -4.30
N LEU A 51 -14.82 -27.86 -3.44
CA LEU A 51 -13.71 -27.31 -2.66
C LEU A 51 -12.32 -27.56 -3.28
N GLU A 52 -12.23 -28.20 -4.46
CA GLU A 52 -10.94 -28.53 -5.11
C GLU A 52 -10.04 -27.31 -5.37
N THR A 53 -10.62 -26.13 -5.50
CA THR A 53 -9.87 -24.89 -5.69
C THR A 53 -9.29 -24.30 -4.39
N CYS A 54 -9.71 -24.80 -3.22
CA CYS A 54 -9.24 -24.35 -1.93
C CYS A 54 -8.12 -25.27 -1.41
N ASN A 55 -6.88 -24.78 -1.45
CA ASN A 55 -5.70 -25.56 -1.04
C ASN A 55 -5.68 -25.95 0.44
N GLN A 56 -6.54 -25.40 1.27
CA GLN A 56 -6.64 -25.75 2.69
C GLN A 56 -7.34 -27.07 2.92
N PHE A 57 -8.12 -27.57 1.97
CA PHE A 57 -8.75 -28.88 2.05
C PHE A 57 -7.91 -29.97 1.38
N ALA A 58 -7.97 -31.18 1.92
CA ALA A 58 -7.42 -32.36 1.25
C ALA A 58 -8.18 -32.56 -0.06
N ARG A 59 -7.44 -32.75 -1.15
CA ARG A 59 -8.06 -32.99 -2.45
C ARG A 59 -8.74 -34.36 -2.48
N PHE A 60 -10.04 -34.36 -2.74
CA PHE A 60 -10.80 -35.55 -3.01
C PHE A 60 -10.38 -36.15 -4.37
N ILE A 61 -10.22 -37.49 -4.44
CA ILE A 61 -9.72 -38.15 -5.64
C ILE A 61 -10.73 -39.11 -6.19
N ASP A 62 -11.32 -39.98 -5.32
CA ASP A 62 -12.17 -41.07 -5.75
C ASP A 62 -13.05 -41.58 -4.59
N ALA A 63 -14.19 -42.19 -4.90
CA ALA A 63 -14.98 -42.94 -3.93
C ALA A 63 -15.68 -44.12 -4.59
N ASP A 64 -15.78 -45.19 -3.86
CA ASP A 64 -16.45 -46.39 -4.33
C ASP A 64 -17.11 -47.13 -3.15
N THR A 65 -18.08 -47.97 -3.44
CA THR A 65 -18.71 -48.90 -2.47
C THR A 65 -18.29 -50.30 -2.82
N LEU A 66 -17.62 -50.96 -1.92
CA LEU A 66 -17.06 -52.30 -2.11
C LEU A 66 -17.65 -53.32 -1.12
N ASP A 67 -17.75 -54.56 -1.57
CA ASP A 67 -18.03 -55.70 -0.70
C ASP A 67 -16.70 -56.19 -0.12
N LEU A 68 -16.51 -56.06 1.20
CA LEU A 68 -15.33 -56.52 1.93
C LEU A 68 -15.62 -57.87 2.55
N ASP A 69 -14.87 -58.91 2.12
CA ASP A 69 -14.93 -60.25 2.68
C ASP A 69 -14.09 -60.32 3.98
N LEU A 70 -14.74 -60.55 5.09
CA LEU A 70 -14.10 -60.69 6.40
C LEU A 70 -13.88 -62.18 6.76
N GLY A 71 -13.91 -63.06 5.78
CA GLY A 71 -13.74 -64.50 5.97
C GLY A 71 -14.85 -65.11 6.84
N PRO A 72 -14.53 -65.68 8.02
CA PRO A 72 -15.53 -66.31 8.89
C PRO A 72 -16.64 -65.36 9.36
N HIS A 73 -16.43 -64.06 9.26
CA HIS A 73 -17.37 -63.04 9.75
C HIS A 73 -18.32 -62.54 8.66
N GLY A 74 -18.24 -63.07 7.41
CA GLY A 74 -19.11 -62.78 6.30
C GLY A 74 -18.65 -61.56 5.49
N VAL A 75 -19.48 -61.16 4.52
CA VAL A 75 -19.25 -60.04 3.61
C VAL A 75 -19.96 -58.81 4.14
N ILE A 76 -19.27 -57.68 4.27
CA ILE A 76 -19.87 -56.39 4.64
C ILE A 76 -19.69 -55.38 3.50
N LYS A 77 -20.70 -54.51 3.28
CA LYS A 77 -20.57 -53.40 2.38
C LYS A 77 -19.86 -52.23 3.08
N VAL A 78 -18.83 -51.72 2.41
CA VAL A 78 -18.05 -50.60 2.92
C VAL A 78 -17.95 -49.50 1.87
N ASP A 79 -17.99 -48.26 2.31
CA ASP A 79 -17.70 -47.10 1.49
C ASP A 79 -16.24 -46.75 1.62
N VAL A 80 -15.57 -46.59 0.50
CA VAL A 80 -14.14 -46.28 0.41
C VAL A 80 -13.99 -44.88 -0.19
N PHE A 81 -13.29 -44.01 0.50
CA PHE A 81 -12.97 -42.64 0.03
C PHE A 81 -11.46 -42.53 -0.13
N VAL A 82 -11.05 -41.95 -1.23
CA VAL A 82 -9.64 -41.74 -1.57
C VAL A 82 -9.38 -40.23 -1.61
N GLU A 83 -8.46 -39.80 -0.77
CA GLU A 83 -8.03 -38.39 -0.68
C GLU A 83 -6.53 -38.29 -0.91
N GLU A 84 -6.07 -37.05 -1.13
CA GLU A 84 -4.67 -36.72 -1.15
C GLU A 84 -4.00 -37.08 0.18
N TRP A 85 -2.84 -37.76 0.13
CA TRP A 85 -2.03 -37.97 1.31
C TRP A 85 -1.26 -36.68 1.65
N ILE A 86 -1.49 -36.13 2.83
CA ILE A 86 -0.82 -34.92 3.31
C ILE A 86 0.23 -35.31 4.33
N PRO A 87 1.54 -35.11 4.04
CA PRO A 87 2.58 -35.31 5.02
C PRO A 87 2.51 -34.25 6.13
N GLY A 88 2.26 -34.65 7.34
CA GLY A 88 2.12 -33.77 8.50
C GLY A 88 1.67 -34.54 9.74
N ILE A 89 1.43 -33.78 10.82
CA ILE A 89 0.90 -34.32 12.08
C ILE A 89 -0.41 -33.60 12.40
N THR A 90 -1.29 -34.28 13.14
CA THR A 90 -2.56 -33.65 13.54
C THR A 90 -2.32 -32.51 14.50
N LEU A 91 -3.24 -31.54 14.53
CA LEU A 91 -3.17 -30.42 15.47
C LEU A 91 -3.16 -30.91 16.92
N GLU A 92 -3.90 -31.97 17.22
CA GLU A 92 -3.88 -32.63 18.53
C GLU A 92 -2.47 -33.12 18.91
N GLN A 93 -1.83 -33.85 18.02
CA GLN A 93 -0.47 -34.38 18.21
C GLN A 93 0.55 -33.23 18.29
N PHE A 94 0.44 -32.22 17.41
CA PHE A 94 1.33 -31.08 17.43
C PHE A 94 1.29 -30.32 18.76
N VAL A 95 0.10 -30.01 19.28
CA VAL A 95 -0.05 -29.29 20.56
C VAL A 95 0.48 -30.15 21.72
N ARG A 96 0.29 -31.47 21.68
CA ARG A 96 0.78 -32.40 22.73
C ARG A 96 2.30 -32.53 22.72
N GLU A 97 2.91 -32.73 21.56
CA GLU A 97 4.32 -33.11 21.43
C GLU A 97 5.24 -31.93 21.07
N SER A 98 4.72 -30.93 20.43
CA SER A 98 5.50 -29.79 19.87
C SER A 98 5.00 -28.41 20.31
N SER A 99 4.35 -28.32 21.48
CA SER A 99 3.85 -27.03 22.01
C SER A 99 4.93 -25.95 22.09
N HIS A 100 6.18 -26.35 22.28
CA HIS A 100 7.33 -25.43 22.25
C HIS A 100 7.60 -24.79 20.88
N ALA A 101 7.10 -25.38 19.79
CA ALA A 101 7.24 -24.85 18.43
C ALA A 101 6.14 -23.83 18.06
N VAL A 102 5.10 -23.64 18.90
CA VAL A 102 4.04 -22.66 18.65
C VAL A 102 4.63 -21.25 18.69
N THR A 103 4.53 -20.49 17.62
CA THR A 103 5.02 -19.12 17.49
C THR A 103 3.88 -18.19 17.06
N PRO A 104 4.00 -16.86 17.25
CA PRO A 104 3.05 -15.91 16.68
C PRO A 104 2.85 -16.09 15.16
N THR A 105 3.92 -16.37 14.43
CA THR A 105 3.86 -16.65 12.98
C THR A 105 3.01 -17.87 12.67
N LEU A 106 3.15 -18.96 13.46
CA LEU A 106 2.33 -20.15 13.30
C LEU A 106 0.85 -19.84 13.60
N ILE A 107 0.55 -19.08 14.67
CA ILE A 107 -0.82 -18.70 15.02
C ILE A 107 -1.46 -17.88 13.91
N VAL A 108 -0.76 -16.86 13.37
CA VAL A 108 -1.29 -16.05 12.27
C VAL A 108 -1.45 -16.86 10.99
N GLY A 109 -0.53 -17.77 10.70
CA GLY A 109 -0.66 -18.72 9.59
C GLY A 109 -1.89 -19.61 9.76
N PHE A 110 -2.10 -20.15 10.97
CA PHE A 110 -3.28 -20.93 11.32
C PHE A 110 -4.58 -20.14 11.13
N VAL A 111 -4.63 -18.90 11.63
CA VAL A 111 -5.79 -18.00 11.45
C VAL A 111 -6.04 -17.75 9.96
N ARG A 112 -5.00 -17.41 9.18
CA ARG A 112 -5.11 -17.18 7.74
C ARG A 112 -5.72 -18.37 7.02
N ASP A 113 -5.17 -19.55 7.26
CA ASP A 113 -5.57 -20.76 6.53
C ASP A 113 -6.97 -21.21 6.94
N MET A 114 -7.32 -21.13 8.23
CA MET A 114 -8.69 -21.39 8.72
C MET A 114 -9.70 -20.40 8.18
N CYS A 115 -9.39 -19.11 8.17
CA CYS A 115 -10.26 -18.08 7.59
C CYS A 115 -10.47 -18.31 6.09
N THR A 116 -9.43 -18.72 5.35
CA THR A 116 -9.53 -19.05 3.94
C THR A 116 -10.46 -20.25 3.73
N ALA A 117 -10.30 -21.31 4.54
CA ALA A 117 -11.16 -22.49 4.47
C ALA A 117 -12.63 -22.17 4.81
N LEU A 118 -12.87 -21.45 5.91
CA LEU A 118 -14.23 -21.07 6.32
C LEU A 118 -14.89 -20.12 5.29
N ASN A 119 -14.13 -19.25 4.66
CA ASN A 119 -14.66 -18.39 3.60
C ASN A 119 -15.04 -19.22 2.36
N ALA A 120 -14.21 -20.16 1.94
CA ALA A 120 -14.52 -21.07 0.83
C ALA A 120 -15.78 -21.90 1.09
N LEU A 121 -15.98 -22.40 2.33
CA LEU A 121 -17.21 -23.06 2.73
C LEU A 121 -18.43 -22.14 2.62
N ARG A 122 -18.31 -20.90 3.10
CA ARG A 122 -19.42 -19.90 3.03
C ARG A 122 -19.79 -19.53 1.60
N GLU A 123 -18.82 -19.32 0.73
CA GLU A 123 -19.05 -18.99 -0.69
C GLU A 123 -19.79 -20.11 -1.44
N LYS A 124 -19.64 -21.35 -0.98
CA LYS A 124 -20.33 -22.52 -1.54
C LYS A 124 -21.59 -22.94 -0.77
N GLU A 125 -22.00 -22.16 0.21
CA GLU A 125 -23.10 -22.49 1.12
C GLU A 125 -22.95 -23.88 1.76
N LEU A 126 -21.72 -24.20 2.16
CA LEU A 126 -21.35 -25.44 2.83
C LEU A 126 -20.87 -25.19 4.24
N PHE A 127 -20.89 -26.21 5.08
CA PHE A 127 -20.22 -26.24 6.37
C PHE A 127 -19.56 -27.60 6.58
N HIS A 128 -18.48 -27.65 7.36
CA HIS A 128 -17.76 -28.89 7.60
C HIS A 128 -18.41 -29.73 8.72
N GLY A 129 -18.78 -29.11 9.82
CA GLY A 129 -19.50 -29.69 10.94
C GLY A 129 -18.69 -30.65 11.83
N ASP A 130 -17.42 -30.96 11.48
CA ASP A 130 -16.56 -31.90 12.20
C ASP A 130 -15.07 -31.46 12.18
N LEU A 131 -14.85 -30.15 12.37
CA LEU A 131 -13.52 -29.55 12.38
C LEU A 131 -12.76 -29.82 13.72
N HIS A 132 -12.74 -31.06 14.20
CA HIS A 132 -11.96 -31.38 15.39
C HIS A 132 -10.45 -31.46 15.09
N ASP A 133 -9.61 -31.41 16.10
CA ASP A 133 -8.15 -31.27 16.01
C ASP A 133 -7.41 -32.44 15.35
N ARG A 134 -8.06 -33.60 15.15
CA ARG A 134 -7.52 -34.71 14.34
C ARG A 134 -7.77 -34.53 12.87
N ASN A 135 -8.79 -33.73 12.47
CA ASN A 135 -9.10 -33.43 11.08
C ASN A 135 -8.32 -32.21 10.55
N ILE A 136 -7.48 -31.61 11.38
CA ILE A 136 -6.61 -30.51 11.00
C ILE A 136 -5.16 -30.99 11.08
N LEU A 137 -4.46 -31.00 9.93
CA LEU A 137 -3.05 -31.37 9.83
C LEU A 137 -2.19 -30.12 9.76
N ILE A 138 -1.10 -30.11 10.50
CA ILE A 138 -0.01 -29.15 10.32
C ILE A 138 0.96 -29.78 9.33
N ALA A 139 0.90 -29.31 8.07
CA ALA A 139 1.72 -29.84 7.00
C ALA A 139 3.13 -29.25 7.09
N SER A 140 4.14 -30.08 6.90
CA SER A 140 5.52 -29.62 6.71
C SER A 140 5.69 -29.09 5.30
N PRO A 141 6.32 -27.90 5.10
CA PRO A 141 6.58 -27.40 3.77
C PRO A 141 7.47 -28.37 2.99
N PRO A 142 7.27 -28.53 1.68
CA PRO A 142 8.14 -29.38 0.86
C PRO A 142 9.60 -28.92 0.95
N LEU A 143 10.53 -29.85 0.98
CA LEU A 143 11.97 -29.58 0.93
C LEU A 143 12.29 -28.74 -0.31
N GLY A 144 12.86 -27.54 -0.11
CA GLY A 144 13.20 -26.59 -1.18
C GLY A 144 12.15 -25.50 -1.44
N SER A 145 11.04 -25.47 -0.67
CA SER A 145 10.09 -24.36 -0.71
C SER A 145 10.69 -23.10 -0.09
N LEU A 146 10.54 -21.94 -0.77
CA LEU A 146 10.93 -20.62 -0.26
C LEU A 146 10.03 -20.18 0.91
N ASP A 147 8.84 -20.76 1.03
CA ASP A 147 7.88 -20.48 2.09
C ASP A 147 8.00 -21.56 3.17
N GLN A 148 8.76 -21.24 4.22
CA GLN A 148 9.00 -22.13 5.37
C GLN A 148 7.87 -22.09 6.42
N THR A 149 6.75 -21.47 6.12
CA THR A 149 5.61 -21.42 7.04
C THR A 149 4.83 -22.73 6.97
N ASN A 150 4.65 -23.38 8.12
CA ASN A 150 3.75 -24.52 8.23
C ASN A 150 2.35 -24.09 7.82
N SER A 151 1.75 -24.76 6.84
CA SER A 151 0.36 -24.55 6.44
C SER A 151 -0.53 -25.59 7.09
N ILE A 152 -1.77 -25.23 7.39
CA ILE A 152 -2.75 -26.22 7.80
C ILE A 152 -3.45 -26.82 6.58
N ARG A 153 -3.83 -28.08 6.71
CA ARG A 153 -4.66 -28.81 5.76
C ARG A 153 -5.79 -29.49 6.51
N ILE A 154 -7.00 -29.35 6.00
CA ILE A 154 -8.20 -29.94 6.58
C ILE A 154 -8.48 -31.22 5.81
N VAL A 155 -8.63 -32.32 6.55
CA VAL A 155 -8.95 -33.65 6.04
C VAL A 155 -10.36 -34.03 6.46
N ASP A 156 -10.84 -35.16 5.94
CA ASP A 156 -12.17 -35.68 6.22
C ASP A 156 -13.31 -34.79 5.75
N VAL A 157 -13.22 -34.36 4.48
CA VAL A 157 -14.26 -33.57 3.81
C VAL A 157 -15.57 -34.33 3.53
N GLY A 158 -15.66 -35.58 3.93
CA GLY A 158 -16.83 -36.43 3.64
C GLY A 158 -18.09 -36.10 4.46
N ARG A 159 -18.11 -35.06 5.28
CA ARG A 159 -19.28 -34.64 6.07
C ARG A 159 -19.87 -33.29 5.66
N LEU A 160 -19.47 -32.80 4.53
CA LEU A 160 -19.99 -31.53 4.02
C LEU A 160 -21.53 -31.57 3.82
N ALA A 161 -22.22 -30.61 4.38
CA ALA A 161 -23.69 -30.50 4.25
C ALA A 161 -24.09 -29.07 3.85
N LYS A 162 -25.31 -28.90 3.31
CA LYS A 162 -25.87 -27.56 3.05
C LYS A 162 -26.19 -26.86 4.35
N VAL A 163 -25.99 -25.55 4.33
CA VAL A 163 -26.07 -24.68 5.51
C VAL A 163 -27.50 -24.48 6.00
N THR A 164 -27.67 -24.55 7.34
CA THR A 164 -28.68 -23.81 8.09
C THR A 164 -27.95 -22.79 9.00
N GLU A 165 -28.62 -21.73 9.44
CA GLU A 165 -27.94 -20.61 10.16
C GLU A 165 -27.05 -21.05 11.36
N ASP A 166 -27.41 -22.12 12.07
CA ASP A 166 -26.64 -22.62 13.22
C ASP A 166 -25.34 -23.38 12.84
N HIS A 167 -25.15 -23.77 11.60
CA HIS A 167 -24.06 -24.62 11.20
C HIS A 167 -22.72 -23.87 11.04
N HIS A 168 -22.75 -22.63 10.53
CA HIS A 168 -21.56 -21.79 10.50
C HIS A 168 -21.03 -21.45 11.88
N LEU A 169 -21.92 -21.36 12.86
CA LEU A 169 -21.54 -21.13 14.25
C LEU A 169 -20.74 -22.31 14.82
N ARG A 170 -21.09 -23.54 14.46
CA ARG A 170 -20.39 -24.73 14.90
C ARG A 170 -18.95 -24.78 14.38
N ASP A 171 -18.72 -24.54 13.11
CA ASP A 171 -17.39 -24.49 12.52
C ASP A 171 -16.55 -23.34 13.11
N HIS A 172 -17.18 -22.20 13.38
CA HIS A 172 -16.55 -21.08 14.09
C HIS A 172 -16.13 -21.48 15.51
N HIS A 173 -16.96 -22.17 16.26
CA HIS A 173 -16.62 -22.64 17.63
C HIS A 173 -15.42 -23.59 17.63
N TYR A 174 -15.32 -24.53 16.67
CA TYR A 174 -14.14 -25.36 16.50
C TYR A 174 -12.88 -24.52 16.22
N PHE A 175 -12.99 -23.57 15.30
CA PHE A 175 -11.88 -22.68 14.99
C PHE A 175 -11.39 -21.94 16.23
N VAL A 176 -12.30 -21.32 16.98
CA VAL A 176 -11.96 -20.61 18.23
C VAL A 176 -11.31 -21.53 19.25
N ALA A 177 -11.85 -22.72 19.46
CA ALA A 177 -11.30 -23.68 20.40
C ALA A 177 -9.85 -24.08 20.07
N HIS A 178 -9.54 -24.30 18.80
CA HIS A 178 -8.18 -24.61 18.34
C HIS A 178 -7.24 -23.41 18.46
N LEU A 179 -7.72 -22.23 18.14
CA LEU A 179 -6.95 -20.99 18.28
C LEU A 179 -6.58 -20.73 19.75
N VAL A 180 -7.51 -20.96 20.68
CA VAL A 180 -7.27 -20.86 22.13
C VAL A 180 -6.25 -21.91 22.58
N LYS A 181 -6.30 -23.14 22.07
CA LYS A 181 -5.28 -24.16 22.37
C LYS A 181 -3.87 -23.72 21.98
N LEU A 182 -3.71 -23.20 20.75
CA LEU A 182 -2.42 -22.69 20.27
C LEU A 182 -1.97 -21.45 21.05
N TRP A 183 -2.89 -20.55 21.36
CA TRP A 183 -2.61 -19.36 22.16
C TRP A 183 -2.13 -19.72 23.57
N ASN A 184 -2.79 -20.66 24.24
CA ASN A 184 -2.38 -21.17 25.55
C ASN A 184 -1.02 -21.89 25.50
N ALA A 185 -0.74 -22.64 24.43
CA ALA A 185 0.55 -23.26 24.21
C ALA A 185 1.68 -22.22 24.08
N LEU A 186 1.44 -21.13 23.40
CA LEU A 186 2.39 -20.01 23.33
C LEU A 186 2.59 -19.34 24.68
N GLN A 187 1.50 -19.10 25.43
CA GLN A 187 1.53 -18.44 26.74
C GLN A 187 2.27 -19.27 27.81
N SER A 188 2.11 -20.61 27.78
CA SER A 188 2.68 -21.51 28.79
C SER A 188 4.18 -21.82 28.62
N ARG A 189 4.85 -21.22 27.65
CA ARG A 189 6.29 -21.37 27.41
C ARG A 189 7.11 -20.86 28.60
N ARG A 190 8.15 -21.58 28.99
CA ARG A 190 9.08 -21.19 30.08
C ARG A 190 9.82 -19.88 29.76
N ARG A 191 10.10 -19.59 28.50
CA ARG A 191 10.74 -18.34 28.05
C ARG A 191 9.91 -17.76 26.92
N ILE A 192 9.18 -16.71 27.23
CA ILE A 192 8.39 -15.94 26.25
C ILE A 192 9.20 -14.73 25.83
N SER A 193 9.44 -14.56 24.54
CA SER A 193 10.11 -13.38 24.00
C SER A 193 9.25 -12.12 24.23
N ARG A 194 9.87 -10.93 24.17
CA ARG A 194 9.12 -9.66 24.27
C ARG A 194 8.09 -9.51 23.13
N ARG A 195 8.43 -9.99 21.94
CA ARG A 195 7.55 -10.05 20.76
C ARG A 195 6.34 -10.95 21.04
N ASP A 196 6.58 -12.19 21.50
CA ASP A 196 5.50 -13.14 21.78
C ASP A 196 4.55 -12.60 22.86
N ARG A 197 5.10 -11.95 23.89
CA ARG A 197 4.30 -11.33 24.96
C ARG A 197 3.41 -10.20 24.43
N ARG A 198 3.92 -9.36 23.54
CA ARG A 198 3.13 -8.31 22.88
C ARG A 198 2.04 -8.91 22.00
N PHE A 199 2.36 -9.92 21.22
CA PHE A 199 1.38 -10.62 20.39
C PHE A 199 0.25 -11.19 21.24
N LEU A 200 0.57 -11.85 22.34
CA LEU A 200 -0.43 -12.35 23.30
C LEU A 200 -1.31 -11.21 23.84
N GLN A 201 -0.71 -10.08 24.22
CA GLN A 201 -1.46 -8.92 24.71
C GLN A 201 -2.43 -8.35 23.66
N TYR A 202 -2.01 -8.22 22.40
CA TYR A 202 -2.86 -7.67 21.33
C TYR A 202 -3.95 -8.64 20.88
N THR A 203 -3.76 -9.94 21.06
CA THR A 203 -4.72 -10.97 20.65
C THR A 203 -5.74 -11.37 21.73
N VAL A 204 -5.50 -11.05 23.01
CA VAL A 204 -6.48 -11.31 24.10
C VAL A 204 -7.86 -10.69 23.82
N PRO A 205 -7.97 -9.40 23.47
CA PRO A 205 -9.26 -8.83 23.16
C PRO A 205 -9.96 -9.55 22.00
N LEU A 206 -9.21 -9.90 20.97
CA LEU A 206 -9.75 -10.58 19.77
C LEU A 206 -10.33 -11.95 20.13
N LEU A 207 -9.61 -12.73 20.94
CA LEU A 207 -10.10 -14.03 21.41
C LEU A 207 -11.37 -13.90 22.25
N ARG A 208 -11.44 -12.91 23.15
CA ARG A 208 -12.65 -12.64 23.93
C ARG A 208 -13.85 -12.39 23.02
N MET A 209 -13.68 -11.55 22.01
CA MET A 209 -14.74 -11.19 21.07
C MET A 209 -15.18 -12.35 20.17
N MET A 210 -14.29 -13.35 19.94
CA MET A 210 -14.62 -14.56 19.22
C MET A 210 -15.38 -15.57 20.12
N ILE A 211 -15.22 -15.50 21.43
CA ILE A 211 -15.79 -16.41 22.43
C ILE A 211 -17.14 -15.89 22.97
N GLU A 212 -17.26 -14.59 23.22
CA GLU A 212 -18.42 -13.98 23.90
C GLU A 212 -19.61 -13.86 22.95
N ASP A 213 -20.64 -14.64 23.20
CA ASP A 213 -21.89 -14.71 22.42
C ASP A 213 -22.95 -13.70 22.90
N ASP A 214 -22.83 -13.17 24.14
CA ASP A 214 -23.87 -12.43 24.81
C ASP A 214 -23.99 -10.93 24.44
N SER A 215 -23.06 -10.40 23.67
CA SER A 215 -22.99 -8.94 23.40
C SER A 215 -23.53 -8.49 22.05
N GLY A 216 -24.03 -9.39 21.19
CA GLY A 216 -24.45 -9.07 19.81
C GLY A 216 -23.30 -8.66 18.87
N VAL A 217 -22.07 -8.76 19.35
CA VAL A 217 -20.85 -8.19 18.77
C VAL A 217 -19.79 -9.27 18.54
N ALA A 218 -20.21 -10.53 18.37
CA ALA A 218 -19.25 -11.61 18.14
C ALA A 218 -18.48 -11.45 16.82
N LEU A 219 -17.15 -11.52 16.90
CA LEU A 219 -16.27 -11.50 15.72
C LEU A 219 -16.35 -12.85 15.00
N ARG A 220 -17.19 -12.95 13.96
CA ARG A 220 -17.50 -14.21 13.24
C ARG A 220 -17.09 -14.17 11.76
N ASP A 221 -16.85 -13.00 11.20
CA ASP A 221 -16.45 -12.88 9.80
C ASP A 221 -14.98 -13.29 9.61
N PRO A 222 -14.69 -14.33 8.77
CA PRO A 222 -13.31 -14.81 8.58
C PRO A 222 -12.35 -13.72 8.10
N LYS A 223 -12.80 -12.82 7.24
CA LYS A 223 -11.96 -11.73 6.72
C LYS A 223 -11.60 -10.73 7.82
N ALA A 224 -12.60 -10.34 8.61
CA ALA A 224 -12.37 -9.43 9.74
C ALA A 224 -11.47 -10.06 10.82
N ILE A 225 -11.59 -11.37 11.08
CA ILE A 225 -10.70 -12.11 12.00
C ILE A 225 -9.26 -12.07 11.49
N LEU A 226 -9.05 -12.41 10.20
CA LEU A 226 -7.73 -12.41 9.59
C LEU A 226 -7.06 -11.04 9.65
N ASP A 227 -7.76 -9.99 9.25
CA ASP A 227 -7.24 -8.62 9.25
C ASP A 227 -6.80 -8.18 10.66
N ARG A 228 -7.55 -8.57 11.69
CA ARG A 228 -7.25 -8.24 13.09
C ARG A 228 -6.03 -9.00 13.63
N PHE A 229 -5.92 -10.29 13.33
CA PHE A 229 -4.75 -11.07 13.76
C PHE A 229 -3.49 -10.65 13.01
N ALA A 230 -3.58 -10.31 11.72
CA ALA A 230 -2.47 -9.75 10.95
C ALA A 230 -2.00 -8.40 11.52
N ASP A 231 -2.94 -7.52 11.91
CA ASP A 231 -2.62 -6.25 12.55
C ASP A 231 -1.98 -6.45 13.94
N ALA A 232 -2.52 -7.36 14.77
CA ALA A 232 -1.93 -7.70 16.06
C ALA A 232 -0.50 -8.26 15.92
N PHE A 233 -0.26 -9.06 14.90
CA PHE A 233 1.07 -9.60 14.59
C PHE A 233 2.03 -8.50 14.13
N ALA A 234 1.61 -7.64 13.20
CA ALA A 234 2.41 -6.50 12.74
C ALA A 234 2.79 -5.57 13.90
N ARG A 235 1.85 -5.30 14.81
CA ARG A 235 2.11 -4.50 16.03
C ARG A 235 3.06 -5.18 17.00
N ALA A 236 3.01 -6.50 17.13
CA ALA A 236 3.91 -7.26 17.99
C ALA A 236 5.32 -7.33 17.40
N ASP A 237 5.45 -7.32 16.08
CA ASP A 237 6.69 -7.46 15.32
C ASP A 237 7.48 -6.15 15.19
N LEU A 238 7.02 -5.08 15.82
CA LEU A 238 7.77 -3.82 15.89
C LEU A 238 9.17 -4.10 16.46
N PRO A 239 10.23 -3.95 15.65
CA PRO A 239 11.54 -4.47 16.01
C PRO A 239 12.16 -3.70 17.16
N VAL A 240 12.63 -4.44 18.15
CA VAL A 240 13.74 -3.99 18.98
C VAL A 240 15.02 -4.53 18.31
N ARG A 241 15.36 -4.00 17.18
CA ARG A 241 16.63 -4.35 16.54
C ARG A 241 17.70 -3.33 16.92
N ARG A 242 18.74 -3.82 17.58
CA ARG A 242 19.98 -3.10 17.89
C ARG A 242 20.96 -3.07 16.70
N GLU A 243 20.70 -3.82 15.63
CA GLU A 243 21.53 -3.85 14.45
C GLU A 243 20.89 -3.02 13.33
N ARG A 244 21.69 -2.28 12.58
CA ARG A 244 21.21 -1.54 11.40
C ARG A 244 20.58 -2.57 10.45
N PRO A 245 19.35 -2.34 9.96
CA PRO A 245 18.79 -3.20 8.94
C PRO A 245 19.67 -3.10 7.69
N ASN A 246 20.43 -4.15 7.42
CA ASN A 246 21.15 -4.26 6.16
C ASN A 246 20.14 -4.56 5.07
N LEU A 247 19.96 -3.62 4.14
CA LEU A 247 19.21 -3.91 2.91
C LEU A 247 20.01 -4.96 2.11
N PRO A 248 19.38 -6.07 1.69
CA PRO A 248 20.02 -7.01 0.77
C PRO A 248 20.41 -6.33 -0.54
N SER A 249 19.54 -5.47 -1.06
CA SER A 249 19.78 -4.61 -2.23
C SER A 249 19.35 -3.17 -1.95
N PRO A 250 20.04 -2.14 -2.48
CA PRO A 250 19.64 -0.73 -2.34
C PRO A 250 18.24 -0.43 -2.87
N PHE A 251 17.66 -1.33 -3.68
CA PHE A 251 16.41 -1.14 -4.43
C PHE A 251 15.29 -2.09 -3.99
N ASP A 252 15.41 -2.77 -2.83
CA ASP A 252 14.41 -3.71 -2.36
C ASP A 252 13.06 -3.07 -2.04
N PHE A 253 13.06 -1.79 -1.63
CA PHE A 253 11.84 -1.07 -1.31
C PHE A 253 11.70 0.16 -2.21
N ILE A 254 10.76 0.10 -3.16
CA ILE A 254 10.46 1.21 -4.08
C ILE A 254 9.31 2.07 -3.52
N SER A 255 8.42 1.47 -2.73
CA SER A 255 7.26 2.15 -2.11
C SER A 255 7.42 2.24 -0.59
N ALA A 256 6.93 3.33 0.00
CA ALA A 256 6.89 3.51 1.46
C ALA A 256 6.12 2.39 2.18
N ASP A 257 5.06 1.87 1.56
CA ASP A 257 4.22 0.82 2.15
C ASP A 257 4.97 -0.50 2.34
N GLN A 258 6.05 -0.70 1.58
CA GLN A 258 6.92 -1.87 1.70
C GLN A 258 7.90 -1.77 2.89
N ILE A 259 8.10 -0.56 3.44
CA ILE A 259 9.04 -0.31 4.53
C ILE A 259 8.29 -0.42 5.86
N SER A 260 8.36 -1.57 6.51
CA SER A 260 7.77 -1.79 7.83
C SER A 260 8.67 -1.32 8.99
N ASP A 261 9.98 -1.22 8.77
CA ASP A 261 10.97 -0.82 9.76
C ASP A 261 11.08 0.71 9.79
N ALA A 262 10.73 1.32 10.94
CA ALA A 262 10.76 2.76 11.14
C ALA A 262 12.18 3.34 11.03
N ARG A 263 13.20 2.62 11.50
CA ARG A 263 14.60 3.06 11.41
C ARG A 263 15.07 3.10 9.98
N LEU A 264 14.75 2.05 9.22
CA LEU A 264 15.05 2.01 7.80
C LEU A 264 14.37 3.15 7.04
N LEU A 265 13.11 3.46 7.37
CA LEU A 265 12.40 4.58 6.75
C LEU A 265 13.10 5.91 7.03
N VAL A 266 13.55 6.13 8.28
CA VAL A 266 14.28 7.34 8.66
C VAL A 266 15.65 7.41 7.96
N ASP A 267 16.36 6.30 7.87
CA ASP A 267 17.69 6.23 7.25
C ASP A 267 17.62 6.40 5.72
N LEU A 268 16.55 5.93 5.07
CA LEU A 268 16.37 6.07 3.62
C LEU A 268 15.81 7.43 3.18
N PHE A 269 15.28 8.23 4.10
CA PHE A 269 14.67 9.52 3.76
C PHE A 269 15.73 10.55 3.36
N ALA A 270 15.57 11.15 2.18
CA ALA A 270 16.42 12.22 1.69
C ALA A 270 15.94 13.57 2.25
N LYS A 271 16.72 14.19 3.15
CA LYS A 271 16.37 15.46 3.80
C LYS A 271 16.46 16.67 2.87
N SER A 272 17.16 16.54 1.75
CA SER A 272 17.17 17.52 0.65
C SER A 272 15.89 17.52 -0.19
N CYS A 273 14.84 16.79 0.24
CA CYS A 273 13.52 16.78 -0.36
C CYS A 273 12.98 18.22 -0.53
N PRO A 274 12.70 18.69 -1.76
CA PRO A 274 12.42 20.11 -2.04
C PRO A 274 11.18 20.67 -1.33
N TRP A 275 10.24 19.81 -0.97
CA TRP A 275 9.00 20.22 -0.29
C TRP A 275 9.01 19.99 1.23
N LEU A 276 10.09 19.41 1.78
CA LEU A 276 10.17 19.11 3.22
C LEU A 276 9.93 20.35 4.07
N GLU A 277 10.63 21.45 3.78
CA GLU A 277 10.53 22.69 4.54
C GLU A 277 9.10 23.25 4.54
N LYS A 278 8.46 23.28 3.36
CA LYS A 278 7.09 23.76 3.21
C LYS A 278 6.08 22.89 3.98
N VAL A 279 6.22 21.56 3.89
CA VAL A 279 5.31 20.63 4.60
C VAL A 279 5.55 20.63 6.10
N SER A 280 6.79 20.88 6.54
CA SER A 280 7.13 20.96 7.96
C SER A 280 6.69 22.26 8.63
N GLY A 281 6.21 23.24 7.87
CA GLY A 281 5.68 24.51 8.40
C GLY A 281 4.42 24.32 9.28
N PRO A 282 4.00 25.37 9.98
CA PRO A 282 2.87 25.31 10.91
C PRO A 282 1.49 25.28 10.19
N ASP A 283 1.45 25.58 8.90
CA ASP A 283 0.20 25.78 8.17
C ASP A 283 -0.45 24.47 7.74
N ALA A 284 -1.77 24.50 7.60
CA ALA A 284 -2.51 23.45 6.92
C ALA A 284 -2.05 23.36 5.46
N CYS A 285 -1.85 22.16 4.93
CA CYS A 285 -1.41 22.02 3.55
C CYS A 285 -2.03 20.80 2.85
N LEU A 286 -2.17 20.94 1.53
CA LEU A 286 -2.49 19.85 0.62
C LEU A 286 -1.27 19.58 -0.25
N VAL A 287 -0.69 18.39 -0.09
CA VAL A 287 0.45 17.90 -0.87
C VAL A 287 -0.07 17.04 -2.02
N THR A 288 -0.01 17.58 -3.22
CA THR A 288 -0.41 16.86 -4.44
C THR A 288 0.81 16.41 -5.24
N GLY A 289 0.61 15.48 -6.14
CA GLY A 289 1.67 15.07 -7.06
C GLY A 289 1.52 13.64 -7.56
N PRO A 290 2.42 13.23 -8.49
CA PRO A 290 2.39 11.93 -9.10
C PRO A 290 2.42 10.79 -8.07
N ARG A 291 1.87 9.65 -8.45
CA ARG A 291 2.06 8.44 -7.66
C ARG A 291 3.54 8.06 -7.65
N GLY A 292 4.08 7.72 -6.48
CA GLY A 292 5.51 7.41 -6.33
C GLY A 292 6.42 8.61 -6.11
N CYS A 293 5.88 9.84 -5.90
CA CYS A 293 6.70 11.03 -5.61
C CYS A 293 7.20 11.12 -4.15
N GLY A 294 6.85 10.16 -3.30
CA GLY A 294 7.35 10.08 -1.93
C GLY A 294 6.49 10.78 -0.88
N LYS A 295 5.22 11.16 -1.18
CA LYS A 295 4.29 11.78 -0.21
C LYS A 295 4.13 10.95 1.06
N SER A 296 3.84 9.66 0.90
CA SER A 296 3.67 8.72 2.03
C SER A 296 4.97 8.56 2.84
N THR A 297 6.12 8.53 2.17
CA THR A 297 7.43 8.49 2.85
C THR A 297 7.65 9.75 3.69
N LEU A 298 7.35 10.93 3.14
CA LEU A 298 7.46 12.21 3.81
C LEU A 298 6.54 12.28 5.04
N PHE A 299 5.26 11.91 4.89
CA PHE A 299 4.29 11.97 5.99
C PHE A 299 4.66 10.99 7.10
N ARG A 300 5.07 9.77 6.76
CA ARG A 300 5.57 8.81 7.73
C ARG A 300 6.86 9.28 8.41
N TRP A 301 7.75 9.95 7.67
CA TRP A 301 8.96 10.54 8.24
C TRP A 301 8.65 11.70 9.19
N LEU A 302 7.65 12.55 8.90
CA LEU A 302 7.20 13.64 9.77
C LEU A 302 6.45 13.14 11.01
N ALA A 303 5.98 11.91 11.02
CA ALA A 303 5.26 11.35 12.15
C ALA A 303 6.19 11.12 13.35
N LEU A 304 5.83 11.68 14.50
CA LEU A 304 6.60 11.52 15.74
C LEU A 304 6.78 10.05 16.12
N ARG A 305 5.74 9.25 15.94
CA ARG A 305 5.75 7.81 16.17
C ARG A 305 6.90 7.11 15.44
N THR A 306 7.14 7.45 14.18
CA THR A 306 8.20 6.85 13.36
C THR A 306 9.58 7.05 13.99
N HIS A 307 9.88 8.25 14.50
CA HIS A 307 11.17 8.54 15.15
C HIS A 307 11.29 7.88 16.53
N LEU A 308 10.20 7.81 17.28
CA LEU A 308 10.20 7.11 18.59
C LEU A 308 10.44 5.60 18.42
N GLU A 309 9.89 5.00 17.37
CA GLU A 309 10.09 3.59 17.03
C GLU A 309 11.49 3.34 16.43
N ALA A 310 11.99 4.25 15.59
CA ALA A 310 13.29 4.14 14.96
C ALA A 310 14.45 4.19 15.99
N HIS A 311 14.32 5.01 17.01
CA HIS A 311 15.40 5.30 17.97
C HIS A 311 14.92 5.18 19.42
N PRO A 312 14.52 4.00 19.88
CA PRO A 312 14.06 3.81 21.25
C PRO A 312 15.17 4.04 22.30
N GLU A 313 16.44 3.94 21.91
CA GLU A 313 17.61 4.10 22.75
C GLU A 313 18.13 5.54 22.87
N LEU A 314 17.82 6.41 21.90
CA LEU A 314 18.31 7.78 21.89
C LEU A 314 17.53 8.68 22.86
N PRO A 315 18.15 9.67 23.51
CA PRO A 315 17.43 10.69 24.26
C PRO A 315 16.38 11.41 23.41
N SER A 316 15.23 11.72 23.99
CA SER A 316 14.13 12.35 23.25
C SER A 316 14.49 13.69 22.64
N ALA A 317 15.41 14.44 23.26
CA ALA A 317 15.94 15.69 22.72
C ALA A 317 16.60 15.54 21.33
N GLN A 318 17.20 14.37 21.04
CA GLN A 318 17.82 14.08 19.75
C GLN A 318 16.79 13.61 18.70
N ILE A 319 15.67 13.02 19.15
CA ILE A 319 14.60 12.54 18.28
C ILE A 319 13.66 13.68 17.88
N ALA A 320 13.43 14.60 18.79
CA ALA A 320 12.40 15.63 18.68
C ALA A 320 12.83 16.87 17.87
N GLY A 321 13.80 16.76 16.97
CA GLY A 321 14.19 17.84 16.04
C GLY A 321 13.13 18.21 15.00
N LEU A 322 11.93 17.57 15.05
CA LEU A 322 10.82 17.88 14.18
C LEU A 322 10.16 19.22 14.55
N SER A 323 9.85 20.03 13.57
CA SER A 323 9.15 21.31 13.73
C SER A 323 7.68 21.17 14.13
N VAL A 324 7.07 20.02 13.81
CA VAL A 324 5.68 19.67 14.12
C VAL A 324 5.60 18.38 14.91
N ILE A 325 4.54 18.21 15.69
CA ILE A 325 4.16 16.93 16.30
C ILE A 325 3.20 16.23 15.34
N GLY A 326 3.74 15.37 14.50
CA GLY A 326 2.97 14.69 13.46
C GLY A 326 2.31 13.39 13.94
N PHE A 327 1.02 13.21 13.62
CA PHE A 327 0.25 11.97 13.80
C PHE A 327 -0.17 11.44 12.43
N TYR A 328 0.34 10.29 12.03
CA TYR A 328 0.16 9.73 10.70
C TYR A 328 -1.10 8.87 10.60
N ILE A 329 -1.93 9.16 9.61
CA ILE A 329 -3.18 8.45 9.32
C ILE A 329 -3.15 8.01 7.86
N SER A 330 -3.28 6.71 7.60
CA SER A 330 -3.33 6.16 6.26
C SER A 330 -4.77 5.97 5.79
N CYS A 331 -5.20 6.71 4.77
CA CYS A 331 -6.53 6.50 4.18
C CYS A 331 -6.70 5.09 3.62
N SER A 332 -5.66 4.50 3.04
CA SER A 332 -5.72 3.14 2.48
C SER A 332 -5.83 2.07 3.56
N ALA A 333 -5.10 2.19 4.66
CA ALA A 333 -5.09 1.20 5.73
C ALA A 333 -6.23 1.40 6.73
N ASP A 334 -6.53 2.66 7.10
CA ASP A 334 -7.40 2.97 8.22
C ASP A 334 -8.85 3.28 7.80
N LEU A 335 -9.08 3.78 6.60
CA LEU A 335 -10.38 4.32 6.19
C LEU A 335 -11.00 3.60 4.97
N GLN A 336 -10.24 3.31 3.91
CA GLN A 336 -10.76 2.90 2.61
C GLN A 336 -11.75 1.73 2.67
N ASN A 337 -11.34 0.60 3.21
CA ASN A 337 -12.19 -0.61 3.25
C ASN A 337 -13.37 -0.45 4.22
N ARG A 338 -13.19 0.36 5.24
CA ARG A 338 -14.15 0.54 6.34
C ARG A 338 -15.25 1.55 6.01
N LEU A 339 -14.95 2.48 5.10
CA LEU A 339 -15.89 3.50 4.62
C LEU A 339 -16.38 3.23 3.19
N SER A 340 -16.07 2.07 2.62
CA SER A 340 -16.42 1.69 1.24
C SER A 340 -17.94 1.57 1.01
N TRP A 341 -18.74 1.47 2.05
CA TRP A 341 -20.20 1.43 1.99
C TRP A 341 -20.82 2.81 1.71
N ALA A 342 -20.15 3.89 2.09
CA ALA A 342 -20.66 5.26 1.98
C ALA A 342 -20.40 5.82 0.55
N LYS A 343 -21.08 5.26 -0.44
CA LYS A 343 -20.95 5.61 -1.87
C LYS A 343 -22.07 6.49 -2.38
N SER A 344 -23.20 6.54 -1.66
CA SER A 344 -24.36 7.33 -2.07
C SER A 344 -24.08 8.82 -1.90
N ASP A 345 -24.56 9.64 -2.81
CA ASP A 345 -24.48 11.10 -2.73
C ASP A 345 -25.33 11.66 -1.57
N GLU A 346 -26.36 10.94 -1.16
CA GLU A 346 -27.19 11.26 -0.01
C GLU A 346 -26.82 10.34 1.17
N ILE A 347 -25.95 10.83 2.06
CA ILE A 347 -25.63 10.14 3.30
C ILE A 347 -26.56 10.64 4.41
N ALA A 348 -27.32 9.72 5.03
CA ALA A 348 -28.20 10.05 6.15
C ALA A 348 -27.47 10.77 7.30
N GLN A 349 -28.15 11.65 8.02
CA GLN A 349 -27.53 12.44 9.09
C GLN A 349 -26.89 11.57 10.20
N SER A 350 -27.49 10.43 10.51
CA SER A 350 -26.94 9.46 11.45
C SER A 350 -25.60 8.88 10.94
N ALA A 351 -25.52 8.59 9.64
CA ALA A 351 -24.29 8.11 9.01
C ALA A 351 -23.21 9.19 8.95
N GLN A 352 -23.56 10.47 8.82
CA GLN A 352 -22.61 11.58 8.92
C GLN A 352 -21.97 11.63 10.31
N SER A 353 -22.78 11.54 11.37
CA SER A 353 -22.29 11.49 12.75
C SER A 353 -21.38 10.28 13.00
N PHE A 354 -21.72 9.13 12.42
CA PHE A 354 -20.89 7.93 12.46
C PHE A 354 -19.52 8.18 11.81
N LEU A 355 -19.49 8.78 10.61
CA LEU A 355 -18.25 9.06 9.87
C LEU A 355 -17.35 10.01 10.65
N VAL A 356 -17.90 11.06 11.22
CA VAL A 356 -17.19 12.02 12.07
C VAL A 356 -16.61 11.32 13.30
N HIS A 357 -17.41 10.55 13.99
CA HIS A 357 -16.98 9.82 15.19
C HIS A 357 -15.87 8.80 14.85
N TYR A 358 -16.05 8.04 13.78
CA TYR A 358 -15.07 7.07 13.33
C TYR A 358 -13.72 7.74 13.01
N PHE A 359 -13.74 8.85 12.28
CA PHE A 359 -12.52 9.60 11.94
C PHE A 359 -11.85 10.16 13.21
N ASN A 360 -12.61 10.71 14.15
CA ASN A 360 -12.10 11.17 15.43
C ASN A 360 -11.42 10.05 16.22
N MET A 361 -11.99 8.84 16.20
CA MET A 361 -11.39 7.67 16.86
C MET A 361 -10.09 7.22 16.20
N ILE A 362 -9.97 7.27 14.89
CA ILE A 362 -8.71 6.97 14.18
C ILE A 362 -7.63 8.00 14.56
N CYS A 363 -7.97 9.29 14.58
CA CYS A 363 -7.04 10.35 15.02
C CYS A 363 -6.60 10.14 16.48
N LEU A 364 -7.56 9.89 17.38
CA LEU A 364 -7.30 9.64 18.80
C LEU A 364 -6.42 8.39 18.99
N ARG A 365 -6.67 7.34 18.22
CA ARG A 365 -5.86 6.11 18.27
C ARG A 365 -4.39 6.37 18.01
N GLU A 366 -4.08 7.13 16.97
CA GLU A 366 -2.69 7.44 16.62
C GLU A 366 -2.03 8.32 17.69
N VAL A 367 -2.77 9.26 18.26
CA VAL A 367 -2.32 10.04 19.43
C VAL A 367 -2.02 9.11 20.61
N ALA A 368 -2.94 8.22 20.97
CA ALA A 368 -2.80 7.31 22.11
C ALA A 368 -1.62 6.35 21.94
N VAL A 369 -1.44 5.78 20.72
CA VAL A 369 -0.30 4.91 20.42
C VAL A 369 1.03 5.67 20.53
N THR A 370 1.10 6.90 20.04
CA THR A 370 2.29 7.73 20.13
C THR A 370 2.62 8.06 21.60
N LEU A 371 1.61 8.43 22.39
CA LEU A 371 1.78 8.69 23.82
C LEU A 371 2.22 7.42 24.60
N SER A 372 1.71 6.23 24.21
CA SER A 372 2.16 4.95 24.78
C SER A 372 3.65 4.70 24.53
N LEU A 373 4.16 5.09 23.35
CA LEU A 373 5.60 5.02 23.07
C LEU A 373 6.40 6.01 23.93
N ILE A 374 5.93 7.23 24.08
CA ILE A 374 6.54 8.23 24.97
C ILE A 374 6.54 7.71 26.41
N ALA A 375 5.42 7.16 26.90
CA ALA A 375 5.30 6.63 28.26
C ALA A 375 6.28 5.49 28.59
N LYS A 376 6.81 4.80 27.58
CA LYS A 376 7.81 3.71 27.73
C LYS A 376 9.25 4.22 27.82
N ARG A 377 9.47 5.51 27.56
CA ARG A 377 10.82 6.10 27.58
C ARG A 377 11.26 6.45 29.01
N THR A 378 12.56 6.45 29.21
CA THR A 378 13.16 6.79 30.53
C THR A 378 13.06 8.29 30.83
N ASP A 379 13.00 9.12 29.79
CA ASP A 379 12.91 10.59 29.88
C ASP A 379 11.48 11.14 29.69
N ARG A 380 10.45 10.30 29.86
CA ARG A 380 9.03 10.67 29.69
C ARG A 380 8.59 11.84 30.58
N ASP A 381 9.03 11.85 31.83
CA ASP A 381 8.64 12.88 32.79
C ASP A 381 9.54 14.14 32.64
N THR A 382 10.84 13.96 32.39
CA THR A 382 11.81 15.05 32.36
C THR A 382 11.82 15.82 31.05
N TYR A 383 11.67 15.16 29.93
CA TYR A 383 11.65 15.78 28.59
C TYR A 383 10.24 16.06 28.09
N TRP A 384 9.36 15.05 28.11
CA TRP A 384 8.00 15.20 27.60
C TRP A 384 7.04 15.82 28.60
N GLY A 385 7.27 15.64 29.89
CA GLY A 385 6.32 16.04 30.94
C GLY A 385 5.11 15.10 31.06
N LEU A 386 5.22 13.89 30.51
CA LEU A 386 4.13 12.89 30.55
C LEU A 386 4.12 12.15 31.91
N SER A 387 3.67 12.85 32.96
CA SER A 387 3.52 12.29 34.30
C SER A 387 2.29 11.39 34.44
N SER A 388 2.25 10.58 35.48
CA SER A 388 1.08 9.74 35.79
C SER A 388 -0.21 10.54 36.01
N HIS A 389 -0.10 11.81 36.42
CA HIS A 389 -1.25 12.71 36.52
C HIS A 389 -1.79 13.11 35.16
N VAL A 390 -0.91 13.40 34.20
CA VAL A 390 -1.28 13.71 32.81
C VAL A 390 -1.95 12.50 32.14
N GLU A 391 -1.39 11.30 32.34
CA GLU A 391 -2.01 10.07 31.85
C GLU A 391 -3.44 9.89 32.41
N THR A 392 -3.66 10.22 33.69
CA THR A 392 -4.98 10.15 34.31
C THR A 392 -5.95 11.13 33.68
N ARG A 393 -5.56 12.39 33.54
CA ARG A 393 -6.40 13.43 32.91
C ARG A 393 -6.82 13.06 31.49
N LEU A 394 -5.88 12.49 30.69
CA LEU A 394 -6.17 12.05 29.34
C LEU A 394 -7.16 10.87 29.33
N LEU A 395 -6.98 9.91 30.21
CA LEU A 395 -7.88 8.77 30.34
C LEU A 395 -9.29 9.21 30.77
N GLU A 396 -9.38 10.11 31.78
CA GLU A 396 -10.65 10.67 32.26
C GLU A 396 -11.37 11.46 31.16
N PHE A 397 -10.65 12.30 30.41
CA PHE A 397 -11.20 13.03 29.28
C PHE A 397 -11.81 12.09 28.25
N VAL A 398 -11.07 11.09 27.79
CA VAL A 398 -11.55 10.16 26.75
C VAL A 398 -12.69 9.29 27.26
N THR A 399 -12.62 8.78 28.49
CA THR A 399 -13.71 7.96 29.05
C THR A 399 -14.99 8.76 29.23
N ALA A 400 -14.88 10.03 29.65
CA ALA A 400 -16.04 10.94 29.73
C ALA A 400 -16.64 11.19 28.34
N MET A 401 -15.80 11.46 27.34
CA MET A 401 -16.26 11.72 25.97
C MET A 401 -16.88 10.49 25.29
N LEU A 402 -16.45 9.29 25.63
CA LEU A 402 -17.01 8.05 25.10
C LEU A 402 -18.18 7.50 25.95
N GLY A 403 -18.51 8.11 27.10
CA GLY A 403 -19.54 7.62 28.00
C GLY A 403 -19.22 6.27 28.65
N VAL A 404 -17.94 5.89 28.73
CA VAL A 404 -17.51 4.63 29.33
C VAL A 404 -17.61 4.72 30.85
N LYS A 405 -18.49 3.92 31.47
CA LYS A 405 -18.81 4.01 32.90
C LYS A 405 -17.67 3.50 33.83
N GLN A 406 -16.80 2.65 33.41
CA GLN A 406 -15.58 2.23 34.13
C GLN A 406 -14.49 1.80 33.19
N PRO A 407 -13.24 2.34 33.32
CA PRO A 407 -12.12 1.76 32.62
C PRO A 407 -11.83 0.37 33.20
N LEU A 408 -11.68 -0.63 32.32
CA LEU A 408 -11.23 -1.97 32.68
C LEU A 408 -9.88 -1.86 33.41
N ARG A 409 -9.85 -2.04 34.72
CA ARG A 409 -8.60 -2.08 35.48
C ARG A 409 -7.88 -3.38 35.20
N LEU A 410 -7.05 -3.38 34.16
CA LEU A 410 -6.05 -4.44 34.01
C LEU A 410 -4.92 -4.18 34.99
N SER A 411 -4.78 -5.05 35.99
CA SER A 411 -3.72 -4.99 36.99
C SER A 411 -2.35 -4.97 36.27
N GLY A 412 -1.57 -3.90 36.47
CA GLY A 412 -0.20 -3.77 35.96
C GLY A 412 0.00 -3.07 34.62
N SER A 413 -1.07 -2.69 33.89
CA SER A 413 -0.93 -1.86 32.67
C SER A 413 -0.80 -0.36 33.01
N ARG A 414 -0.02 0.40 32.21
CA ARG A 414 0.02 1.85 32.32
C ARG A 414 -1.31 2.45 31.89
N ARG A 415 -1.72 3.59 32.48
CA ARG A 415 -3.00 4.24 32.15
C ARG A 415 -3.10 4.63 30.67
N ILE A 416 -1.99 5.00 30.06
CA ILE A 416 -1.96 5.32 28.63
C ILE A 416 -2.13 4.08 27.74
N ASP A 417 -1.67 2.90 28.16
CA ASP A 417 -1.92 1.66 27.43
C ASP A 417 -3.41 1.26 27.52
N GLN A 418 -4.09 1.54 28.64
CA GLN A 418 -5.56 1.40 28.78
C GLN A 418 -6.31 2.33 27.85
N LEU A 419 -5.80 3.54 27.64
CA LEU A 419 -6.38 4.47 26.66
C LEU A 419 -6.37 3.87 25.25
N VAL A 420 -5.28 3.25 24.83
CA VAL A 420 -5.18 2.57 23.52
C VAL A 420 -6.21 1.44 23.43
N GLU A 421 -6.35 0.63 24.49
CA GLU A 421 -7.32 -0.47 24.53
C GLU A 421 -8.78 0.04 24.42
N ILE A 422 -9.14 1.12 25.13
CA ILE A 422 -10.47 1.73 25.05
C ILE A 422 -10.77 2.23 23.63
N VAL A 423 -9.83 2.91 23.01
CA VAL A 423 -10.00 3.44 21.66
C VAL A 423 -10.08 2.31 20.63
N ASP A 424 -9.25 1.30 20.74
CA ASP A 424 -9.29 0.11 19.87
C ASP A 424 -10.61 -0.63 20.01
N HIS A 425 -11.14 -0.75 21.24
CA HIS A 425 -12.45 -1.34 21.48
C HIS A 425 -13.58 -0.50 20.86
N GLU A 426 -13.52 0.82 20.99
CA GLU A 426 -14.54 1.70 20.39
C GLU A 426 -14.50 1.64 18.85
N ILE A 427 -13.33 1.69 18.24
CA ILE A 427 -13.19 1.51 16.78
C ILE A 427 -13.77 0.18 16.34
N PHE A 428 -13.55 -0.86 17.14
CA PHE A 428 -14.12 -2.16 16.85
C PHE A 428 -15.64 -2.19 16.99
N ARG A 429 -16.19 -1.63 18.06
CA ARG A 429 -17.63 -1.48 18.24
C ARG A 429 -18.28 -0.79 17.06
N LEU A 430 -17.66 0.28 16.56
CA LEU A 430 -18.13 1.00 15.38
C LEU A 430 -18.18 0.12 14.11
N HIS A 431 -17.26 -0.82 13.96
CA HIS A 431 -17.31 -1.75 12.81
C HIS A 431 -18.50 -2.71 12.87
N LEU A 432 -18.93 -3.09 14.06
CA LEU A 432 -19.99 -4.07 14.26
C LEU A 432 -21.39 -3.44 14.30
N CYS A 433 -21.47 -2.22 14.84
CA CYS A 433 -22.74 -1.55 15.07
C CYS A 433 -23.07 -0.50 13.99
N ARG A 434 -22.44 -0.57 12.81
CA ARG A 434 -22.63 0.42 11.76
C ARG A 434 -24.11 0.68 11.41
N ASP A 435 -24.87 -0.39 11.23
CA ASP A 435 -26.27 -0.31 10.77
C ASP A 435 -27.24 0.00 11.92
N SER A 436 -26.80 -0.14 13.17
CA SER A 436 -27.56 0.16 14.40
C SER A 436 -27.05 1.38 15.15
N TRP A 437 -26.26 2.24 14.50
CA TRP A 437 -25.73 3.46 15.11
C TRP A 437 -26.83 4.48 15.41
N GLU A 438 -27.14 4.69 16.67
CA GLU A 438 -28.16 5.64 17.12
C GLU A 438 -27.62 7.05 17.40
N GLY A 439 -26.29 7.24 17.30
CA GLY A 439 -25.63 8.49 17.70
C GLY A 439 -25.58 8.66 19.22
N GLY A 440 -24.93 9.70 19.70
CA GLY A 440 -25.06 10.09 21.13
C GLY A 440 -23.77 10.10 21.94
N THR A 441 -22.60 9.93 21.34
CA THR A 441 -21.31 10.22 22.02
C THR A 441 -20.84 11.64 21.70
N PHE A 442 -20.21 12.31 22.66
CA PHE A 442 -19.64 13.66 22.45
C PHE A 442 -18.56 13.68 21.38
N ALA A 443 -17.89 12.55 21.10
CA ALA A 443 -16.86 12.45 20.06
C ALA A 443 -17.42 12.53 18.63
N THR A 444 -18.74 12.57 18.42
CA THR A 444 -19.37 12.84 17.12
C THR A 444 -19.28 14.31 16.70
N VAL A 445 -18.91 15.22 17.60
CA VAL A 445 -18.78 16.64 17.29
C VAL A 445 -17.44 16.96 16.63
N THR A 446 -17.42 17.91 15.72
CA THR A 446 -16.21 18.36 15.03
C THR A 446 -15.18 18.98 16.00
N ALA A 447 -15.63 19.55 17.12
CA ALA A 447 -14.77 20.15 18.14
C ALA A 447 -13.91 19.16 18.93
N PHE A 448 -14.20 17.85 18.89
CA PHE A 448 -13.52 16.82 19.69
C PHE A 448 -11.99 16.89 19.59
N LEU A 449 -11.45 16.96 18.38
CA LEU A 449 -9.99 17.03 18.17
C LEU A 449 -9.41 18.36 18.67
N GLY A 450 -10.17 19.44 18.62
CA GLY A 450 -9.78 20.73 19.21
C GLY A 450 -9.61 20.64 20.72
N ASP A 451 -10.58 20.03 21.41
CA ASP A 451 -10.55 19.83 22.85
C ASP A 451 -9.42 18.88 23.27
N LEU A 452 -9.24 17.77 22.53
CA LEU A 452 -8.14 16.82 22.73
C LEU A 452 -6.78 17.51 22.59
N THR A 453 -6.57 18.25 21.51
CA THR A 453 -5.28 18.91 21.24
C THR A 453 -5.01 20.09 22.18
N THR A 454 -6.05 20.75 22.66
CA THR A 454 -5.95 21.75 23.73
C THR A 454 -5.46 21.07 25.01
N LEU A 455 -6.11 19.99 25.42
CA LEU A 455 -5.69 19.21 26.60
C LEU A 455 -4.23 18.74 26.48
N LEU A 456 -3.81 18.26 25.31
CA LEU A 456 -2.44 17.82 25.07
C LEU A 456 -1.43 18.97 25.20
N LYS A 457 -1.74 20.14 24.66
CA LYS A 457 -0.86 21.32 24.77
C LYS A 457 -0.79 21.86 26.22
N ASP A 458 -1.90 21.84 26.93
CA ASP A 458 -1.92 22.28 28.32
C ASP A 458 -1.18 21.31 29.25
N ALA A 459 -1.24 20.03 28.97
CA ALA A 459 -0.71 18.99 29.83
C ALA A 459 0.75 18.61 29.51
N ILE A 460 1.21 18.77 28.28
CA ILE A 460 2.51 18.29 27.78
C ILE A 460 3.32 19.47 27.22
N PRO A 461 4.29 20.01 27.98
CA PRO A 461 5.05 21.22 27.61
C PRO A 461 5.71 21.15 26.22
N THR A 462 6.22 19.99 25.82
CA THR A 462 6.83 19.80 24.50
C THR A 462 5.82 19.88 23.36
N PHE A 463 4.54 19.61 23.61
CA PHE A 463 3.45 19.76 22.65
C PHE A 463 2.96 21.23 22.60
N ALA A 464 2.99 21.94 23.73
CA ALA A 464 2.66 23.36 23.77
C ALA A 464 3.58 24.20 22.86
N ALA A 465 4.88 23.86 22.84
CA ALA A 465 5.89 24.58 22.07
C ALA A 465 5.84 24.34 20.56
N ARG A 466 5.05 23.39 20.08
CA ARG A 466 5.01 22.96 18.67
C ARG A 466 3.60 22.86 18.12
N GLN A 467 3.48 22.95 16.78
CA GLN A 467 2.21 22.70 16.11
C GLN A 467 1.94 21.20 16.07
N ILE A 468 0.73 20.81 16.47
CA ILE A 468 0.22 19.46 16.28
C ILE A 468 -0.30 19.35 14.85
N ALA A 469 0.09 18.31 14.13
CA ALA A 469 -0.31 18.07 12.75
C ALA A 469 -0.84 16.65 12.57
N PHE A 470 -2.08 16.52 12.10
CA PHE A 470 -2.62 15.24 11.61
C PHE A 470 -2.24 15.07 10.14
N LEU A 471 -1.43 14.05 9.86
CA LEU A 471 -0.85 13.76 8.55
C LEU A 471 -1.69 12.69 7.85
N VAL A 472 -2.70 13.14 7.10
CA VAL A 472 -3.68 12.25 6.44
C VAL A 472 -3.16 11.90 5.03
N ASP A 473 -2.72 10.67 4.87
CA ASP A 473 -2.06 10.19 3.66
C ASP A 473 -3.03 9.50 2.69
N ASP A 474 -2.86 9.80 1.39
CA ASP A 474 -3.64 9.26 0.27
C ASP A 474 -5.15 9.59 0.34
N PHE A 475 -5.48 10.84 0.74
CA PHE A 475 -6.84 11.37 0.79
C PHE A 475 -7.34 11.69 -0.62
N SER A 476 -7.69 10.65 -1.37
CA SER A 476 -8.12 10.76 -2.76
C SER A 476 -9.47 10.08 -2.98
N VAL A 477 -10.22 10.49 -4.01
CA VAL A 477 -11.54 9.91 -4.35
C VAL A 477 -11.50 8.42 -4.62
N HIS A 478 -10.35 7.88 -4.98
CA HIS A 478 -10.15 6.44 -5.18
C HIS A 478 -10.03 5.65 -3.88
N ARG A 479 -9.74 6.34 -2.78
CA ARG A 479 -9.65 5.75 -1.44
C ARG A 479 -10.86 6.10 -0.61
N ILE A 480 -11.22 7.37 -0.62
CA ILE A 480 -12.31 7.93 0.17
C ILE A 480 -13.32 8.55 -0.80
N HIS A 481 -14.50 7.96 -0.90
CA HIS A 481 -15.54 8.44 -1.82
C HIS A 481 -15.89 9.91 -1.59
N ALA A 482 -16.28 10.59 -2.67
CA ALA A 482 -16.59 12.00 -2.69
C ALA A 482 -17.52 12.49 -1.54
N PRO A 483 -18.64 11.83 -1.26
CA PRO A 483 -19.55 12.24 -0.18
C PRO A 483 -18.89 12.19 1.21
N VAL A 484 -18.04 11.18 1.44
CA VAL A 484 -17.29 11.06 2.70
C VAL A 484 -16.25 12.15 2.83
N GLN A 485 -15.51 12.49 1.74
CA GLN A 485 -14.57 13.61 1.76
C GLN A 485 -15.27 14.93 2.11
N THR A 486 -16.45 15.19 1.54
CA THR A 486 -17.25 16.39 1.84
C THR A 486 -17.59 16.49 3.32
N ILE A 487 -17.97 15.38 3.96
CA ILE A 487 -18.28 15.35 5.39
C ILE A 487 -17.01 15.58 6.21
N LEU A 488 -15.91 14.91 5.90
CA LEU A 488 -14.65 15.03 6.63
C LEU A 488 -14.00 16.40 6.47
N ASN A 489 -14.24 17.09 5.35
CA ASN A 489 -13.72 18.43 5.10
C ASN A 489 -14.17 19.45 6.17
N GLN A 490 -15.32 19.24 6.81
CA GLN A 490 -15.79 20.08 7.92
C GLN A 490 -14.85 20.04 9.13
N ILE A 491 -14.15 18.92 9.36
CA ILE A 491 -13.17 18.77 10.44
C ILE A 491 -11.77 19.19 9.96
N ILE A 492 -11.41 18.72 8.76
CA ILE A 492 -10.06 18.84 8.22
C ILE A 492 -9.66 20.30 7.95
N TRP A 493 -10.61 21.12 7.46
CA TRP A 493 -10.33 22.51 7.12
C TRP A 493 -10.82 23.50 8.17
N GLU A 494 -11.29 23.00 9.31
CA GLU A 494 -11.63 23.88 10.44
C GLU A 494 -10.35 24.53 11.00
N ARG A 495 -10.33 25.85 11.07
CA ARG A 495 -9.18 26.58 11.64
C ARG A 495 -9.15 26.44 13.14
N ARG A 496 -8.11 25.82 13.65
CA ARG A 496 -7.85 25.69 15.08
C ARG A 496 -6.41 26.09 15.41
N PRO A 497 -6.18 26.91 16.46
CA PRO A 497 -4.82 27.27 16.84
C PRO A 497 -4.03 26.11 17.44
N THR A 498 -4.68 25.05 17.87
CA THR A 498 -4.09 23.91 18.56
C THR A 498 -3.53 22.87 17.64
N HIS A 499 -4.13 22.68 16.45
CA HIS A 499 -3.71 21.67 15.47
C HIS A 499 -4.01 22.09 14.04
N VAL A 500 -3.38 21.40 13.09
CA VAL A 500 -3.62 21.53 11.66
C VAL A 500 -3.71 20.14 11.02
N PHE A 501 -4.37 20.08 9.87
CA PHE A 501 -4.33 18.91 9.01
C PHE A 501 -3.38 19.16 7.84
N LYS A 502 -2.60 18.12 7.50
CA LYS A 502 -1.79 18.05 6.30
C LYS A 502 -2.25 16.85 5.52
N LEU A 503 -2.71 17.08 4.30
CA LEU A 503 -3.26 16.04 3.44
C LEU A 503 -2.29 15.69 2.32
N SER A 504 -2.20 14.43 1.95
CA SER A 504 -1.60 14.03 0.69
C SER A 504 -2.66 13.46 -0.25
N SER A 505 -2.56 13.80 -1.54
CA SER A 505 -3.49 13.31 -2.57
C SER A 505 -2.79 13.18 -3.93
N GLU A 506 -3.44 12.50 -4.86
CA GLU A 506 -3.15 12.64 -6.27
C GLU A 506 -3.63 14.02 -6.74
N LYS A 507 -3.10 14.53 -7.84
CA LYS A 507 -3.60 15.79 -8.44
C LYS A 507 -5.09 15.60 -8.76
N HIS A 508 -5.91 16.56 -8.38
CA HIS A 508 -7.37 16.49 -8.47
C HIS A 508 -8.06 15.33 -7.72
N GLY A 509 -7.32 14.63 -6.85
CA GLY A 509 -7.88 13.51 -6.08
C GLY A 509 -8.65 13.91 -4.83
N ALA A 510 -8.39 15.10 -4.28
CA ALA A 510 -9.09 15.63 -3.11
C ALA A 510 -10.23 16.56 -3.55
N ILE A 511 -11.43 16.32 -3.04
CA ILE A 511 -12.57 17.22 -3.19
C ILE A 511 -12.44 18.32 -2.17
N LEU A 512 -12.39 19.54 -2.65
CA LEU A 512 -12.14 20.72 -1.82
C LEU A 512 -13.34 21.65 -1.76
N ASN A 513 -14.39 21.34 -2.52
CA ASN A 513 -15.61 22.11 -2.55
C ASN A 513 -16.46 21.75 -1.33
N ASP A 514 -16.52 22.69 -0.40
CA ASP A 514 -17.57 22.68 0.62
C ASP A 514 -18.63 23.68 0.18
N ALA A 515 -19.89 23.30 0.27
CA ALA A 515 -21.01 24.18 0.02
C ALA A 515 -21.06 25.42 0.95
N MET A 516 -20.25 25.40 2.02
CA MET A 516 -20.14 26.48 3.00
C MET A 516 -18.94 27.41 2.78
N LEU A 517 -17.93 27.00 2.00
CA LEU A 517 -16.72 27.79 1.76
C LEU A 517 -16.63 28.18 0.30
N ALA A 518 -16.82 29.46 0.00
CA ALA A 518 -16.60 29.97 -1.35
C ALA A 518 -15.18 29.65 -1.82
N SER A 519 -15.01 29.11 -3.01
CA SER A 519 -13.75 28.59 -3.58
C SER A 519 -12.57 29.59 -3.54
N ALA A 520 -12.85 30.88 -3.43
CA ALA A 520 -11.85 31.96 -3.33
C ALA A 520 -11.19 32.04 -1.93
N GLU A 521 -11.83 31.57 -0.89
CA GLU A 521 -11.30 31.63 0.48
C GLU A 521 -10.39 30.44 0.80
N LEU A 522 -10.64 29.28 0.20
CA LEU A 522 -9.83 28.07 0.39
C LEU A 522 -8.36 28.28 -0.01
N SER A 523 -8.08 29.05 -1.05
CA SER A 523 -6.70 29.32 -1.50
C SER A 523 -5.90 30.22 -0.52
N ARG A 524 -6.58 30.97 0.36
CA ARG A 524 -5.95 31.79 1.40
C ARG A 524 -5.70 31.01 2.70
N GLU A 525 -6.40 29.88 2.87
CA GLU A 525 -6.45 29.16 4.12
C GLU A 525 -5.54 27.96 4.18
N ARG A 526 -5.00 27.53 3.04
CA ARG A 526 -4.12 26.36 2.93
C ARG A 526 -2.99 26.60 1.95
N LEU A 527 -1.86 25.94 2.23
CA LEU A 527 -0.74 25.87 1.32
C LEU A 527 -0.93 24.68 0.39
N GLU A 528 -1.02 24.89 -0.91
CA GLU A 528 -0.99 23.82 -1.88
C GLU A 528 0.45 23.59 -2.36
N ILE A 529 0.93 22.36 -2.24
CA ILE A 529 2.28 21.93 -2.61
C ILE A 529 2.17 20.85 -3.66
N ASP A 530 2.51 21.16 -4.89
CA ASP A 530 2.52 20.22 -6.01
C ASP A 530 3.95 19.69 -6.23
N CYS A 531 4.18 18.43 -5.80
CA CYS A 531 5.48 17.77 -5.93
C CYS A 531 5.97 17.63 -7.37
N GLY A 532 5.05 17.47 -8.33
CA GLY A 532 5.38 17.40 -9.76
C GLY A 532 5.89 18.74 -10.28
N LYS A 533 5.21 19.82 -9.92
CA LYS A 533 5.55 21.19 -10.34
C LYS A 533 6.93 21.62 -9.83
N GLU A 534 7.27 21.29 -8.59
CA GLU A 534 8.57 21.63 -7.99
C GLU A 534 9.76 21.04 -8.77
N PHE A 535 9.61 19.86 -9.39
CA PHE A 535 10.66 19.25 -10.20
C PHE A 535 10.67 19.70 -11.66
N LEU A 536 9.57 20.21 -12.18
CA LEU A 536 9.47 20.60 -13.60
C LEU A 536 9.99 22.00 -13.89
N ALA A 537 10.09 22.84 -12.90
CA ALA A 537 10.63 24.18 -13.04
C ALA A 537 12.17 24.21 -13.25
N LEU A 538 12.72 23.18 -13.93
CA LEU A 538 14.15 22.99 -14.18
C LEU A 538 14.79 24.02 -15.14
N ASP A 539 14.07 25.08 -15.50
CA ASP A 539 14.64 26.20 -16.24
C ASP A 539 15.51 27.10 -15.35
N ASP A 540 15.38 26.93 -14.02
CA ASP A 540 16.20 27.62 -13.01
C ASP A 540 17.39 26.74 -12.58
N HIS A 541 18.61 27.26 -12.68
CA HIS A 541 19.84 26.62 -12.24
C HIS A 541 19.81 26.18 -10.76
N GLN A 542 19.09 26.92 -9.92
CA GLN A 542 18.96 26.60 -8.50
C GLN A 542 18.13 25.34 -8.28
N GLN A 543 17.06 25.17 -9.03
CA GLN A 543 16.22 23.97 -8.95
C GLN A 543 16.90 22.76 -9.56
N GLN A 544 17.69 22.93 -10.62
CA GLN A 544 18.53 21.84 -11.16
C GLN A 544 19.53 21.32 -10.11
N ARG A 545 20.14 22.22 -9.34
CA ARG A 545 21.01 21.84 -8.23
C ARG A 545 20.27 21.07 -7.14
N ARG A 546 19.10 21.54 -6.72
CA ARG A 546 18.26 20.87 -5.71
C ARG A 546 17.83 19.47 -6.18
N ALA A 547 17.41 19.32 -7.44
CA ALA A 547 17.04 18.04 -8.01
C ALA A 547 18.24 17.06 -8.04
N LEU A 548 19.44 17.54 -8.35
CA LEU A 548 20.65 16.74 -8.36
C LEU A 548 21.07 16.34 -6.94
N GLU A 549 21.03 17.25 -5.99
CA GLU A 549 21.31 16.99 -4.58
C GLU A 549 20.35 15.96 -4.00
N PHE A 550 19.06 16.12 -4.23
CA PHE A 550 18.05 15.16 -3.83
C PHE A 550 18.28 13.77 -4.43
N SER A 551 18.58 13.70 -5.74
CA SER A 551 18.82 12.43 -6.43
C SER A 551 20.06 11.71 -5.91
N ARG A 552 21.12 12.45 -5.53
CA ARG A 552 22.33 11.91 -4.91
C ARG A 552 22.04 11.39 -3.52
N GLU A 553 21.46 12.20 -2.65
CA GLU A 553 21.16 11.82 -1.27
C GLU A 553 20.22 10.59 -1.23
N LEU A 554 19.22 10.56 -2.11
CA LEU A 554 18.31 9.42 -2.23
C LEU A 554 19.06 8.12 -2.53
N LEU A 555 20.03 8.13 -3.45
CA LEU A 555 20.83 6.96 -3.79
C LEU A 555 21.85 6.66 -2.70
N ASP A 556 22.54 7.67 -2.18
CA ASP A 556 23.59 7.51 -1.17
C ASP A 556 23.05 6.92 0.13
N ASN A 557 21.88 7.37 0.60
CA ASN A 557 21.21 6.79 1.76
C ASN A 557 20.91 5.30 1.56
N ARG A 558 20.48 4.91 0.37
CA ARG A 558 20.20 3.51 0.03
C ARG A 558 21.45 2.67 -0.08
N LEU A 559 22.52 3.21 -0.67
CA LEU A 559 23.83 2.56 -0.75
C LEU A 559 24.40 2.33 0.65
N ALA A 560 24.35 3.35 1.50
CA ALA A 560 24.80 3.25 2.89
C ALA A 560 23.99 2.19 3.68
N ALA A 561 22.64 2.19 3.52
CA ALA A 561 21.78 1.19 4.17
C ALA A 561 22.02 -0.24 3.66
N ALA A 562 22.47 -0.41 2.42
CA ALA A 562 22.82 -1.70 1.84
C ALA A 562 24.29 -2.09 2.05
N GLY A 563 25.08 -1.26 2.74
CA GLY A 563 26.48 -1.54 3.07
C GLY A 563 27.47 -1.38 1.89
N PHE A 564 27.15 -0.50 0.94
CA PHE A 564 28.09 -0.12 -0.12
C PHE A 564 29.14 0.87 0.41
N ALA A 565 30.37 0.71 -0.01
CA ALA A 565 31.46 1.61 0.36
C ALA A 565 31.50 2.88 -0.51
N GLY A 566 30.99 2.81 -1.74
CA GLY A 566 30.98 3.90 -2.72
C GLY A 566 29.75 4.80 -2.64
N HIS A 567 29.94 6.07 -3.05
CA HIS A 567 28.84 7.03 -3.24
C HIS A 567 28.30 6.98 -4.67
N SER A 568 27.12 7.55 -4.88
CA SER A 568 26.46 7.63 -6.18
C SER A 568 27.35 8.18 -7.31
N ASP A 569 28.15 9.21 -7.02
CA ASP A 569 29.07 9.82 -8.00
C ASP A 569 30.19 8.86 -8.44
N ASN A 570 30.60 7.90 -7.58
CA ASN A 570 31.65 6.92 -7.89
C ASN A 570 31.13 5.78 -8.78
N ILE A 571 29.80 5.53 -8.77
CA ILE A 571 29.16 4.43 -9.51
C ILE A 571 28.51 4.94 -10.80
N ILE A 572 27.81 6.05 -10.73
CA ILE A 572 27.09 6.63 -11.87
C ILE A 572 27.94 7.63 -12.64
N GLY A 573 28.73 8.44 -11.94
CA GLY A 573 29.57 9.47 -12.53
C GLY A 573 28.83 10.70 -13.00
N LYS A 574 29.56 11.60 -13.66
CA LYS A 574 29.02 12.84 -14.22
C LYS A 574 28.50 12.64 -15.64
N SER A 575 27.52 13.42 -16.03
CA SER A 575 27.06 13.50 -17.42
C SER A 575 28.07 14.28 -18.27
N ASN A 576 28.26 13.88 -19.51
CA ASN A 576 29.04 14.64 -20.50
C ASN A 576 28.30 15.91 -20.99
N TRP A 577 27.06 16.08 -20.59
CA TRP A 577 26.17 17.16 -21.04
C TRP A 577 26.08 18.22 -19.93
N GLY A 578 26.98 19.22 -19.99
CA GLY A 578 26.96 20.35 -19.04
C GLY A 578 25.76 21.27 -19.22
N GLU A 579 25.17 21.30 -20.43
CA GLU A 579 24.00 22.10 -20.78
C GLU A 579 22.90 21.25 -21.42
N ALA A 580 21.64 21.61 -21.15
CA ALA A 580 20.47 20.93 -21.70
C ALA A 580 20.44 20.90 -23.26
N GLY A 581 20.97 21.92 -23.90
CA GLY A 581 21.07 22.00 -25.37
C GLY A 581 22.08 21.04 -25.99
N ALA A 582 23.10 20.60 -25.23
CA ALA A 582 24.12 19.68 -25.73
C ALA A 582 23.54 18.26 -25.97
N LEU A 583 22.71 17.77 -25.05
CA LEU A 583 21.99 16.51 -25.22
C LEU A 583 21.06 16.58 -26.45
N ALA A 584 20.31 17.67 -26.61
CA ALA A 584 19.41 17.86 -27.75
C ALA A 584 20.16 17.83 -29.10
N LYS A 585 21.33 18.51 -29.19
CA LYS A 585 22.19 18.46 -30.38
C LYS A 585 22.70 17.05 -30.67
N ALA A 586 23.12 16.31 -29.65
CA ALA A 586 23.59 14.93 -29.80
C ALA A 586 22.46 13.99 -30.27
N LEU A 587 21.24 14.19 -29.80
CA LEU A 587 20.06 13.41 -30.19
C LEU A 587 19.55 13.79 -31.60
N GLN A 588 19.83 14.99 -32.08
CA GLN A 588 19.46 15.46 -33.42
C GLN A 588 20.29 14.80 -34.53
N ASP A 589 21.55 14.42 -34.22
CA ASP A 589 22.45 13.76 -35.18
C ASP A 589 22.03 12.30 -35.39
N THR A 590 21.25 12.06 -36.45
CA THR A 590 20.78 10.71 -36.83
C THR A 590 21.77 9.91 -37.63
N ALA A 591 22.80 10.55 -38.20
CA ALA A 591 23.80 9.88 -39.02
C ALA A 591 24.75 8.96 -38.22
N LYS A 592 24.93 9.24 -36.94
CA LYS A 592 25.72 8.42 -36.02
C LYS A 592 24.93 8.26 -34.68
N PRO A 593 23.97 7.32 -34.61
CA PRO A 593 23.28 7.07 -33.35
C PRO A 593 24.30 6.64 -32.29
N LYS A 594 24.52 7.51 -31.30
CA LYS A 594 25.40 7.22 -30.19
C LYS A 594 24.56 6.54 -29.10
N ASN A 595 25.06 5.41 -28.60
CA ASN A 595 24.40 4.66 -27.53
C ASN A 595 24.89 5.06 -26.13
N ASP A 596 25.30 6.33 -25.95
CA ASP A 596 25.87 6.88 -24.73
C ASP A 596 25.24 8.22 -24.32
N GLN A 597 24.09 8.58 -24.89
CA GLN A 597 23.48 9.91 -24.70
C GLN A 597 22.88 10.09 -23.31
N TYR A 598 22.12 9.12 -22.84
CA TYR A 598 21.50 9.21 -21.51
C TYR A 598 22.38 8.55 -20.47
N HIS A 599 23.22 9.32 -19.75
CA HIS A 599 24.08 8.82 -18.67
C HIS A 599 24.42 9.93 -17.67
N GLY A 600 24.90 9.52 -16.49
CA GLY A 600 25.40 10.38 -15.45
C GLY A 600 24.33 11.00 -14.55
N MET A 601 24.72 11.42 -13.36
CA MET A 601 23.81 11.89 -12.30
C MET A 601 22.95 13.07 -12.73
N GLN A 602 23.48 14.02 -13.51
CA GLN A 602 22.69 15.17 -14.00
C GLN A 602 21.58 14.71 -14.95
N CYS A 603 21.85 13.78 -15.86
CA CYS A 603 20.85 13.23 -16.77
C CYS A 603 19.75 12.50 -15.97
N ILE A 604 20.13 11.66 -15.02
CA ILE A 604 19.19 10.89 -14.22
C ILE A 604 18.32 11.84 -13.34
N ALA A 605 18.90 12.88 -12.75
CA ALA A 605 18.16 13.88 -12.01
C ALA A 605 17.12 14.62 -12.87
N GLN A 606 17.47 14.89 -14.15
CA GLN A 606 16.54 15.51 -15.11
C GLN A 606 15.42 14.59 -15.57
N LEU A 607 15.61 13.26 -15.55
CA LEU A 607 14.55 12.29 -15.83
C LEU A 607 13.44 12.34 -14.79
N CYS A 608 13.76 12.70 -13.55
CA CYS A 608 12.79 12.82 -12.48
C CYS A 608 11.80 13.97 -12.76
N SER A 609 10.52 13.64 -12.77
CA SER A 609 9.42 14.61 -12.87
C SER A 609 8.63 14.71 -11.55
N GLY A 610 9.34 14.63 -10.44
CA GLY A 610 8.75 14.47 -9.10
C GLY A 610 8.43 13.02 -8.75
N ASP A 611 8.80 12.08 -9.58
CA ASP A 611 8.50 10.66 -9.44
C ASP A 611 9.75 9.88 -8.97
N VAL A 612 9.85 9.70 -7.67
CA VAL A 612 10.97 9.02 -7.01
C VAL A 612 11.01 7.53 -7.36
N SER A 613 9.84 6.89 -7.53
CA SER A 613 9.80 5.46 -7.81
C SER A 613 10.41 5.11 -9.16
N SER A 614 10.15 5.91 -10.20
CA SER A 614 10.79 5.70 -11.51
C SER A 614 12.29 5.99 -11.49
N LEU A 615 12.72 6.97 -10.68
CA LEU A 615 14.15 7.23 -10.48
C LEU A 615 14.86 6.01 -9.87
N LEU A 616 14.24 5.38 -8.87
CA LEU A 616 14.75 4.15 -8.26
C LEU A 616 14.78 2.98 -9.24
N MET A 617 13.79 2.86 -10.13
CA MET A 617 13.79 1.86 -11.20
C MET A 617 14.95 2.06 -12.18
N VAL A 618 15.24 3.32 -12.52
CA VAL A 618 16.39 3.67 -13.38
C VAL A 618 17.70 3.28 -12.70
N TYR A 619 17.89 3.65 -11.44
CA TYR A 619 19.08 3.26 -10.69
C TYR A 619 19.23 1.75 -10.60
N ARG A 620 18.16 1.05 -10.27
CA ARG A 620 18.16 -0.42 -10.22
C ARG A 620 18.61 -1.03 -11.54
N ALA A 621 18.04 -0.58 -12.65
CA ALA A 621 18.40 -1.11 -13.98
C ALA A 621 19.86 -0.83 -14.36
N ILE A 622 20.43 0.33 -13.99
CA ILE A 622 21.83 0.65 -14.21
C ILE A 622 22.73 -0.27 -13.37
N PHE A 623 22.39 -0.51 -12.11
CA PHE A 623 23.14 -1.38 -11.21
C PHE A 623 23.12 -2.84 -11.67
N GLU A 624 21.97 -3.33 -12.11
CA GLU A 624 21.81 -4.68 -12.66
C GLU A 624 22.62 -4.85 -13.97
N ALA A 625 22.50 -3.90 -14.91
CA ALA A 625 23.21 -3.94 -16.18
C ALA A 625 24.74 -3.74 -16.03
N GLY A 626 25.15 -2.95 -15.04
CA GLY A 626 26.56 -2.71 -14.70
C GLY A 626 27.17 -3.76 -13.79
N HIS A 627 26.41 -4.79 -13.36
CA HIS A 627 26.84 -5.80 -12.37
C HIS A 627 27.47 -5.19 -11.11
N VAL A 628 26.86 -4.08 -10.63
CA VAL A 628 27.38 -3.32 -9.48
C VAL A 628 27.23 -4.14 -8.20
N THR A 629 28.33 -4.32 -7.49
CA THR A 629 28.42 -5.02 -6.19
C THR A 629 28.79 -4.03 -5.07
N ARG A 630 28.75 -4.47 -3.81
CA ARG A 630 29.11 -3.64 -2.65
C ARG A 630 30.56 -3.12 -2.68
N THR A 631 31.42 -3.81 -3.41
CA THR A 631 32.85 -3.48 -3.56
C THR A 631 33.17 -2.77 -4.87
N THR A 632 32.15 -2.42 -5.69
CA THR A 632 32.36 -1.72 -6.95
C THR A 632 32.70 -0.26 -6.68
N GLU A 633 33.89 0.17 -7.15
CA GLU A 633 34.38 1.55 -7.07
C GLU A 633 34.56 2.19 -8.46
N THR A 634 34.12 1.52 -9.50
CA THR A 634 34.25 1.99 -10.89
C THR A 634 32.92 2.49 -11.43
N ILE A 635 33.01 3.55 -12.26
CA ILE A 635 31.84 4.12 -12.92
C ILE A 635 31.28 3.13 -13.95
N VAL A 636 29.97 2.89 -13.91
CA VAL A 636 29.25 2.10 -14.93
C VAL A 636 29.39 2.79 -16.29
N PRO A 637 29.80 2.09 -17.36
CA PRO A 637 30.00 2.69 -18.68
C PRO A 637 28.77 3.45 -19.18
N ALA A 638 28.98 4.59 -19.84
CA ALA A 638 27.89 5.46 -20.35
C ALA A 638 26.93 4.71 -21.29
N THR A 639 27.46 3.78 -22.10
CA THR A 639 26.65 2.92 -22.99
C THR A 639 25.73 1.99 -22.21
N THR A 640 26.19 1.39 -21.12
CA THR A 640 25.40 0.53 -20.23
C THR A 640 24.30 1.33 -19.54
N GLN A 641 24.64 2.53 -19.02
CA GLN A 641 23.65 3.43 -18.41
C GLN A 641 22.56 3.84 -19.41
N HIS A 642 22.97 4.23 -20.64
CA HIS A 642 22.05 4.59 -21.71
C HIS A 642 21.06 3.48 -22.01
N GLN A 643 21.56 2.26 -22.23
CA GLN A 643 20.73 1.10 -22.53
C GLN A 643 19.74 0.79 -21.40
N ALA A 644 20.20 0.86 -20.14
CA ALA A 644 19.35 0.66 -18.97
C ALA A 644 18.24 1.71 -18.88
N ILE A 645 18.57 2.98 -19.07
CA ILE A 645 17.62 4.09 -19.04
C ILE A 645 16.56 3.94 -20.14
N VAL A 646 16.97 3.67 -21.38
CA VAL A 646 16.03 3.48 -22.50
C VAL A 646 15.15 2.26 -22.28
N LYS A 647 15.69 1.16 -21.76
CA LYS A 647 14.92 -0.05 -21.42
C LYS A 647 13.83 0.25 -20.37
N VAL A 648 14.19 0.93 -19.29
CA VAL A 648 13.21 1.32 -18.24
C VAL A 648 12.15 2.26 -18.82
N SER A 649 12.55 3.25 -19.61
CA SER A 649 11.65 4.19 -20.25
C SER A 649 10.60 3.49 -21.12
N ARG A 650 11.03 2.53 -21.96
CA ARG A 650 10.13 1.69 -22.79
C ARG A 650 9.21 0.81 -21.93
N SER A 651 9.76 0.14 -20.92
CA SER A 651 8.97 -0.71 -20.05
C SER A 651 7.88 0.09 -19.32
N LEU A 652 8.18 1.29 -18.81
CA LEU A 652 7.22 2.15 -18.16
C LEU A 652 6.14 2.65 -19.13
N LEU A 653 6.51 2.92 -20.40
CA LEU A 653 5.58 3.31 -21.44
C LEU A 653 4.61 2.15 -21.77
N GLU A 654 5.11 0.91 -21.91
CA GLU A 654 4.27 -0.26 -22.18
C GLU A 654 3.30 -0.58 -21.02
N VAL A 655 3.70 -0.36 -19.78
CA VAL A 655 2.83 -0.53 -18.61
C VAL A 655 1.58 0.35 -18.71
N VAL A 656 1.63 1.50 -19.41
CA VAL A 656 0.46 2.37 -19.59
C VAL A 656 -0.71 1.63 -20.25
N ARG A 657 -0.44 0.67 -21.14
CA ARG A 657 -1.48 -0.15 -21.78
C ARG A 657 -2.36 -0.93 -20.80
N THR A 658 -1.80 -1.28 -19.64
CA THR A 658 -2.49 -2.08 -18.62
C THR A 658 -3.40 -1.26 -17.71
N TYR A 659 -3.44 0.04 -17.86
CA TYR A 659 -4.22 0.93 -16.99
C TYR A 659 -5.72 0.87 -17.31
N TYR A 660 -6.45 0.18 -16.49
CA TYR A 660 -7.91 0.10 -16.62
C TYR A 660 -8.59 1.43 -16.21
N PRO A 661 -9.66 1.92 -16.89
CA PRO A 661 -10.25 1.31 -18.09
C PRO A 661 -9.63 1.81 -19.42
N HIS A 662 -8.86 2.88 -19.45
CA HIS A 662 -8.47 3.62 -20.65
C HIS A 662 -7.03 3.35 -21.13
N GLY A 663 -6.33 2.34 -20.57
CA GLY A 663 -4.90 2.09 -20.82
C GLY A 663 -4.45 2.13 -22.29
N PRO A 664 -5.10 1.39 -23.21
CA PRO A 664 -4.73 1.44 -24.63
C PRO A 664 -4.80 2.85 -25.23
N LYS A 665 -5.83 3.63 -24.86
CA LYS A 665 -6.03 5.00 -25.33
C LYS A 665 -5.01 5.97 -24.74
N LEU A 666 -4.74 5.83 -23.44
CA LEU A 666 -3.71 6.61 -22.75
C LEU A 666 -2.32 6.36 -23.35
N PHE A 667 -2.00 5.10 -23.67
CA PHE A 667 -0.78 4.74 -24.38
C PHE A 667 -0.71 5.40 -25.76
N GLU A 668 -1.81 5.34 -26.54
CA GLU A 668 -1.88 5.96 -27.87
C GLU A 668 -1.59 7.47 -27.79
N ILE A 669 -2.17 8.17 -26.80
CA ILE A 669 -1.95 9.61 -26.58
C ILE A 669 -0.47 9.91 -26.28
N VAL A 670 0.12 9.20 -25.33
CA VAL A 670 1.52 9.40 -24.92
C VAL A 670 2.47 9.07 -26.07
N ASN A 671 2.20 7.98 -26.79
CA ASN A 671 3.03 7.52 -27.89
C ASN A 671 2.96 8.48 -29.09
N ALA A 672 1.79 8.95 -29.48
CA ALA A 672 1.61 9.93 -30.55
C ALA A 672 2.32 11.24 -30.22
N PHE A 673 2.17 11.75 -28.99
CA PHE A 673 2.85 12.97 -28.56
C PHE A 673 4.37 12.79 -28.49
N GLY A 674 4.87 11.70 -27.92
CA GLY A 674 6.32 11.43 -27.84
C GLY A 674 6.96 11.30 -29.25
N THR A 675 6.25 10.70 -30.19
CA THR A 675 6.67 10.62 -31.59
C THR A 675 6.74 12.02 -32.22
N LEU A 676 5.75 12.87 -32.01
CA LEU A 676 5.75 14.26 -32.48
C LEU A 676 6.92 15.06 -31.88
N VAL A 677 7.17 14.93 -30.59
CA VAL A 677 8.31 15.57 -29.90
C VAL A 677 9.64 15.15 -30.54
N ARG A 678 9.81 13.89 -30.88
CA ARG A 678 10.98 13.39 -31.59
C ARG A 678 11.11 13.96 -33.00
N GLN A 679 10.03 13.96 -33.77
CA GLN A 679 10.00 14.53 -35.13
C GLN A 679 10.40 15.99 -35.13
N ILE A 680 9.84 16.80 -34.22
CA ILE A 680 10.19 18.22 -34.09
C ILE A 680 11.67 18.41 -33.72
N LEU A 681 12.21 17.61 -32.83
CA LEU A 681 13.63 17.67 -32.44
C LEU A 681 14.56 17.42 -33.62
N VAL A 682 14.25 16.45 -34.48
CA VAL A 682 15.13 16.04 -35.61
C VAL A 682 14.98 16.93 -36.81
N GLU A 683 13.74 17.20 -37.23
CA GLU A 683 13.42 17.80 -38.52
C GLU A 683 12.80 19.20 -38.41
N GLY A 684 12.39 19.59 -37.17
CA GLY A 684 11.81 20.89 -36.94
C GLY A 684 12.82 22.03 -37.11
N ARG A 685 12.32 23.26 -37.38
CA ARG A 685 13.11 24.47 -37.42
C ARG A 685 13.92 24.62 -36.11
N LEU A 686 15.13 25.17 -36.24
CA LEU A 686 15.91 25.51 -35.03
C LEU A 686 15.23 26.66 -34.27
N HIS A 687 15.36 26.59 -32.95
CA HIS A 687 14.94 27.68 -32.07
C HIS A 687 15.76 28.98 -32.36
N SER A 688 15.26 30.12 -31.97
CA SER A 688 15.92 31.41 -32.16
C SER A 688 17.33 31.50 -31.59
N SER A 689 17.65 30.66 -30.57
CA SER A 689 18.98 30.49 -30.01
C SER A 689 19.95 29.62 -30.86
N GLY A 690 19.53 29.11 -32.02
CA GLY A 690 20.29 28.18 -32.84
C GLY A 690 20.36 26.75 -32.33
N SER A 691 19.70 26.46 -31.20
CA SER A 691 19.56 25.11 -30.64
C SER A 691 18.43 24.30 -31.29
N PRO A 692 18.42 22.97 -31.24
CA PRO A 692 17.27 22.19 -31.66
C PRO A 692 16.00 22.61 -30.91
N THR A 693 14.84 22.56 -31.58
CA THR A 693 13.56 22.82 -30.93
C THR A 693 13.14 21.64 -30.06
N MET A 694 12.87 21.93 -28.80
CA MET A 694 12.50 20.94 -27.78
C MET A 694 11.11 21.25 -27.21
N VAL A 695 10.12 20.40 -27.49
CA VAL A 695 8.69 20.67 -27.28
C VAL A 695 8.02 19.57 -26.43
N PRO A 696 8.47 19.30 -25.21
CA PRO A 696 7.85 18.27 -24.36
C PRO A 696 6.55 18.74 -23.70
N ARG A 697 5.98 19.89 -24.10
CA ARG A 697 4.86 20.57 -23.45
C ARG A 697 3.78 20.99 -24.41
N ILE A 698 2.53 20.86 -23.99
CA ILE A 698 1.35 21.47 -24.59
C ILE A 698 0.91 22.64 -23.70
N GLU A 699 0.63 23.79 -24.29
CA GLU A 699 0.03 24.96 -23.65
C GLU A 699 -1.37 25.17 -24.23
N ILE A 700 -2.39 25.13 -23.36
CA ILE A 700 -3.79 25.18 -23.75
C ILE A 700 -4.36 26.54 -23.28
N ASP A 701 -4.85 27.35 -24.22
CA ASP A 701 -5.60 28.54 -23.88
C ASP A 701 -7.03 28.20 -23.52
N GLN A 702 -7.40 28.46 -22.26
CA GLN A 702 -8.71 28.10 -21.68
C GLN A 702 -9.79 29.20 -21.93
N GLY A 703 -9.46 30.34 -22.49
CA GLY A 703 -10.46 31.38 -22.70
C GLY A 703 -11.15 31.92 -21.44
N GLY A 704 -10.59 31.62 -20.26
CA GLY A 704 -11.12 32.05 -18.95
C GLY A 704 -12.12 31.11 -18.27
N GLN A 705 -12.45 29.96 -18.88
CA GLN A 705 -13.21 28.87 -18.24
C GLN A 705 -12.28 27.68 -17.96
N HIS A 706 -12.59 26.89 -16.95
CA HIS A 706 -11.77 25.71 -16.64
C HIS A 706 -11.90 24.67 -17.77
N ILE A 707 -10.80 24.01 -18.13
CA ILE A 707 -10.76 23.10 -19.28
C ILE A 707 -11.77 21.94 -19.14
N VAL A 708 -11.95 21.43 -17.92
CA VAL A 708 -12.88 20.32 -17.64
C VAL A 708 -14.32 20.69 -17.98
N ASP A 709 -14.70 21.95 -17.76
CA ASP A 709 -16.06 22.46 -18.06
C ASP A 709 -16.29 22.62 -19.55
N GLN A 710 -15.23 22.59 -20.37
CA GLN A 710 -15.28 22.78 -21.82
C GLN A 710 -15.15 21.47 -22.61
N LEU A 711 -14.72 20.38 -21.97
CA LEU A 711 -14.57 19.08 -22.59
C LEU A 711 -15.85 18.26 -22.44
N GLU A 712 -16.16 17.47 -23.45
CA GLU A 712 -17.16 16.41 -23.32
C GLU A 712 -16.70 15.36 -22.31
N GLN A 713 -17.64 14.52 -21.83
CA GLN A 713 -17.37 13.56 -20.75
C GLN A 713 -16.18 12.64 -21.06
N TYR A 714 -16.12 12.05 -22.23
CA TYR A 714 -15.06 11.09 -22.56
C TYR A 714 -13.66 11.72 -22.68
N PRO A 715 -13.45 12.84 -23.40
CA PRO A 715 -12.18 13.58 -23.36
C PRO A 715 -11.83 14.06 -21.96
N SER A 716 -12.79 14.48 -21.17
CA SER A 716 -12.59 14.88 -19.79
C SER A 716 -12.05 13.73 -18.93
N ASP A 717 -12.63 12.54 -19.03
CA ASP A 717 -12.17 11.34 -18.33
C ASP A 717 -10.74 10.98 -18.72
N LEU A 718 -10.40 11.06 -20.01
CA LEU A 718 -9.02 10.82 -20.47
C LEU A 718 -8.04 11.86 -19.93
N ALA A 719 -8.43 13.14 -19.93
CA ALA A 719 -7.63 14.21 -19.38
C ALA A 719 -7.33 13.97 -17.88
N TRP A 720 -8.35 13.65 -17.11
CA TRP A 720 -8.21 13.29 -15.70
C TRP A 720 -7.24 12.11 -15.48
N GLU A 721 -7.39 11.04 -16.24
CA GLU A 721 -6.56 9.85 -16.14
C GLU A 721 -5.10 10.14 -16.52
N LEU A 722 -4.84 10.95 -17.54
CA LEU A 722 -3.48 11.37 -17.94
C LEU A 722 -2.75 12.09 -16.81
N VAL A 723 -3.44 13.01 -16.12
CA VAL A 723 -2.85 13.76 -14.99
C VAL A 723 -2.76 12.90 -13.74
N ARG A 724 -3.82 12.17 -13.39
CA ARG A 724 -3.87 11.31 -12.22
C ARG A 724 -2.77 10.25 -12.23
N ARG A 725 -2.55 9.63 -13.38
CA ARG A 725 -1.49 8.62 -13.56
C ARG A 725 -0.12 9.23 -13.85
N ALA A 726 -0.04 10.55 -13.83
CA ALA A 726 1.17 11.31 -14.12
C ALA A 726 1.82 10.94 -15.46
N LEU A 727 1.03 10.68 -16.48
CA LEU A 727 1.51 10.52 -17.86
C LEU A 727 1.86 11.89 -18.44
N PHE A 728 1.06 12.88 -18.08
CA PHE A 728 1.37 14.30 -18.21
C PHE A 728 1.33 14.94 -16.80
N ILE A 729 2.22 15.89 -16.59
CA ILE A 729 2.23 16.73 -15.40
C ILE A 729 1.56 18.04 -15.75
N GLU A 730 0.51 18.36 -15.03
CA GLU A 730 -0.24 19.59 -15.19
C GLU A 730 0.40 20.72 -14.41
N MET A 731 0.53 21.87 -15.04
CA MET A 731 1.02 23.09 -14.43
C MET A 731 0.10 24.25 -14.81
N GLU A 732 -0.41 24.92 -13.82
CA GLU A 732 -1.14 26.17 -14.02
C GLU A 732 -0.18 27.31 -14.28
N SER A 733 -0.53 28.20 -15.22
CA SER A 733 0.25 29.39 -15.45
C SER A 733 -0.59 30.53 -16.10
N GLY A 734 -0.23 31.75 -15.76
CA GLY A 734 -0.93 32.91 -16.24
C GLY A 734 -2.26 33.11 -15.52
N LEU A 735 -2.25 33.87 -14.43
CA LEU A 735 -3.47 34.39 -13.84
C LEU A 735 -3.92 35.62 -14.61
N SER A 736 -5.18 35.68 -14.99
CA SER A 736 -5.81 36.89 -15.48
C SER A 736 -5.80 37.98 -14.39
N ARG A 737 -6.06 39.24 -14.74
CA ARG A 737 -6.25 40.33 -13.77
C ARG A 737 -7.37 40.02 -12.73
N HIS A 738 -8.23 39.07 -12.99
CA HIS A 738 -9.31 38.60 -12.14
C HIS A 738 -9.01 37.28 -11.44
N GLY A 739 -7.74 36.85 -11.39
CA GLY A 739 -7.32 35.63 -10.66
C GLY A 739 -7.64 34.31 -11.36
N ARG A 740 -8.14 34.32 -12.61
CA ARG A 740 -8.45 33.10 -13.38
C ARG A 740 -7.22 32.62 -14.15
N VAL A 741 -6.99 31.30 -14.15
CA VAL A 741 -5.96 30.68 -14.96
C VAL A 741 -6.34 30.79 -16.42
N THR A 742 -5.47 31.43 -17.23
CA THR A 742 -5.72 31.64 -18.66
C THR A 742 -5.06 30.59 -19.54
N THR A 743 -4.01 29.98 -19.08
CA THR A 743 -3.25 28.98 -19.83
C THR A 743 -2.94 27.78 -18.94
N LEU A 744 -3.31 26.60 -19.42
CA LEU A 744 -2.97 25.32 -18.79
C LEU A 744 -1.78 24.71 -19.53
N ARG A 745 -0.78 24.24 -18.79
CA ARG A 745 0.43 23.63 -19.34
C ARG A 745 0.47 22.16 -18.97
N TRP A 746 0.60 21.32 -19.98
CA TRP A 746 0.74 19.87 -19.83
C TRP A 746 2.09 19.42 -20.36
N GLN A 747 2.93 18.88 -19.50
CA GLN A 747 4.23 18.38 -19.87
C GLN A 747 4.28 16.85 -19.77
N ILE A 748 4.72 16.19 -20.84
CA ILE A 748 4.94 14.73 -20.80
C ILE A 748 5.94 14.40 -19.69
N ARG A 749 5.68 13.34 -18.98
CA ARG A 749 6.57 12.82 -17.93
C ARG A 749 7.93 12.48 -18.53
N ARG A 750 8.98 13.07 -17.99
CA ARG A 750 10.33 13.02 -18.59
C ARG A 750 10.90 11.62 -18.71
N VAL A 751 10.56 10.71 -17.83
CA VAL A 751 11.02 9.31 -17.88
C VAL A 751 10.59 8.59 -19.15
N PHE A 752 9.57 9.05 -19.89
CA PHE A 752 9.17 8.49 -21.18
C PHE A 752 10.00 9.00 -22.36
N LEU A 753 10.65 10.16 -22.23
CA LEU A 753 11.36 10.80 -23.33
C LEU A 753 12.51 9.95 -23.92
N PRO A 754 13.31 9.20 -23.13
CA PRO A 754 14.32 8.31 -23.67
C PRO A 754 13.77 7.19 -24.57
N ALA A 755 12.53 6.73 -24.38
CA ALA A 755 11.90 5.75 -25.28
C ALA A 755 11.75 6.29 -26.70
N PHE A 756 11.60 7.60 -26.85
CA PHE A 756 11.46 8.31 -28.12
C PHE A 756 12.78 8.92 -28.59
N ASN A 757 13.89 8.73 -27.91
CA ASN A 757 15.15 9.46 -28.17
C ASN A 757 14.94 10.98 -28.21
N ALA A 758 14.21 11.53 -27.25
CA ALA A 758 13.85 12.93 -27.15
C ALA A 758 14.60 13.67 -26.05
N ALA A 759 14.78 14.98 -26.18
CA ALA A 759 15.48 15.81 -25.20
C ALA A 759 14.67 15.96 -23.90
N LEU A 760 15.37 16.04 -22.76
CA LEU A 760 14.76 16.14 -21.43
C LEU A 760 14.35 17.57 -21.06
N SER A 761 14.89 18.56 -21.73
CA SER A 761 14.64 19.98 -21.53
C SER A 761 13.66 20.54 -22.57
N LYS A 762 13.23 21.78 -22.38
CA LYS A 762 12.33 22.49 -23.27
C LYS A 762 12.90 23.85 -23.66
N ASN A 763 12.56 24.33 -24.86
CA ASN A 763 12.74 25.69 -25.26
C ASN A 763 11.51 26.24 -26.00
N ASP A 764 10.54 25.39 -26.32
CA ASP A 764 9.27 25.76 -26.94
C ASP A 764 8.11 24.89 -26.44
N ALA A 765 6.88 25.18 -26.88
CA ALA A 765 5.67 24.44 -26.52
C ALA A 765 4.66 24.44 -27.70
N ILE A 766 3.83 23.40 -27.76
CA ILE A 766 2.68 23.39 -28.66
C ILE A 766 1.57 24.23 -28.05
N LYS A 767 1.20 25.36 -28.67
CA LYS A 767 0.18 26.27 -28.17
C LYS A 767 -1.12 26.08 -28.93
N ARG A 768 -2.17 25.65 -28.25
CA ARG A 768 -3.46 25.33 -28.88
C ARG A 768 -4.64 25.74 -27.98
N LYS A 769 -5.85 25.78 -28.60
CA LYS A 769 -7.13 25.96 -27.91
C LYS A 769 -7.69 24.64 -27.44
N VAL A 770 -8.74 24.68 -26.63
CA VAL A 770 -9.43 23.52 -26.07
C VAL A 770 -9.96 22.56 -27.12
N ASP A 771 -10.50 23.07 -28.24
CA ASP A 771 -11.02 22.23 -29.35
C ASP A 771 -9.95 21.28 -29.91
N TRP A 772 -8.73 21.82 -30.16
CA TRP A 772 -7.61 20.99 -30.60
C TRP A 772 -7.22 19.96 -29.53
N PHE A 773 -7.28 20.35 -28.27
CA PHE A 773 -6.93 19.46 -27.18
C PHE A 773 -7.94 18.32 -27.05
N SER A 774 -9.24 18.60 -27.16
CA SER A 774 -10.28 17.57 -27.23
C SER A 774 -10.02 16.58 -28.36
N TRP A 775 -9.76 17.09 -29.56
CA TRP A 775 -9.41 16.26 -30.72
C TRP A 775 -8.13 15.44 -30.51
N PHE A 776 -7.11 16.02 -29.88
CA PHE A 776 -5.88 15.29 -29.52
C PHE A 776 -6.14 14.12 -28.55
N LEU A 777 -7.04 14.28 -27.61
CA LEU A 777 -7.42 13.20 -26.69
C LEU A 777 -8.18 12.08 -27.39
N GLU A 778 -9.07 12.43 -28.33
CA GLU A 778 -9.91 11.48 -29.05
C GLU A 778 -9.19 10.81 -30.24
N SER A 779 -8.39 11.55 -30.99
CA SER A 779 -7.72 11.10 -32.20
C SER A 779 -6.24 11.53 -32.20
N PRO A 780 -5.42 11.03 -31.25
CA PRO A 780 -4.07 11.54 -31.01
C PRO A 780 -3.13 11.44 -32.21
N LYS A 781 -3.22 10.35 -33.00
CA LYS A 781 -2.40 10.17 -34.21
C LYS A 781 -2.74 11.20 -35.26
N GLU A 782 -4.01 11.47 -35.49
CA GLU A 782 -4.46 12.42 -36.51
C GLU A 782 -4.08 13.85 -36.11
N ALA A 783 -4.36 14.23 -34.85
CA ALA A 783 -4.06 15.54 -34.32
C ALA A 783 -2.54 15.85 -34.37
N THR A 784 -1.71 14.87 -33.95
CA THR A 784 -0.25 15.03 -33.99
C THR A 784 0.31 15.04 -35.42
N ASN A 785 -0.24 14.25 -36.33
CA ASN A 785 0.15 14.27 -37.74
C ASN A 785 -0.20 15.59 -38.42
N GLN A 786 -1.38 16.18 -38.11
CA GLN A 786 -1.73 17.50 -38.62
C GLN A 786 -0.84 18.59 -38.00
N GLU A 787 -0.54 18.48 -36.71
CA GLU A 787 0.42 19.36 -36.02
C GLU A 787 1.78 19.34 -36.72
N TRP A 788 2.29 18.14 -36.97
CA TRP A 788 3.56 17.95 -37.67
C TRP A 788 3.56 18.51 -39.10
N LYS A 789 2.47 18.34 -39.84
CA LYS A 789 2.33 18.93 -41.19
C LYS A 789 2.42 20.46 -41.18
N GLY A 790 1.83 21.09 -40.19
CA GLY A 790 1.86 22.56 -39.97
C GLY A 790 3.13 23.06 -39.29
N TRP A 791 3.98 22.20 -38.74
CA TRP A 791 5.17 22.62 -38.02
C TRP A 791 6.26 23.14 -38.97
N PRO A 792 6.91 24.27 -38.64
CA PRO A 792 8.02 24.80 -39.47
C PRO A 792 9.17 23.80 -39.51
N LYS A 793 9.60 23.40 -40.70
CA LYS A 793 10.66 22.42 -40.94
C LYS A 793 12.00 23.07 -41.20
N ARG A 794 13.06 22.32 -40.93
CA ARG A 794 14.43 22.72 -41.25
C ARG A 794 14.66 22.58 -42.76
N ASN A 795 15.22 23.59 -43.39
CA ASN A 795 15.72 23.50 -44.79
C ASN A 795 17.00 22.67 -44.81
N THR A 796 16.87 21.34 -44.78
CA THR A 796 17.98 20.40 -45.02
C THR A 796 17.97 19.99 -46.50
N PRO A 797 19.12 19.94 -47.20
CA PRO A 797 19.18 19.27 -48.50
C PRO A 797 18.74 17.83 -48.33
N LYS A 798 17.83 17.36 -49.18
CA LYS A 798 17.34 15.97 -49.14
C LYS A 798 18.48 15.00 -49.21
N SER A 799 18.88 14.38 -48.14
CA SER A 799 19.53 13.05 -48.19
C SER A 799 18.39 12.03 -48.15
N ASP A 800 18.29 11.25 -49.19
CA ASP A 800 17.38 10.11 -49.28
C ASP A 800 17.65 9.13 -48.13
N THR A 801 16.96 9.29 -47.05
CA THR A 801 16.92 8.25 -45.99
C THR A 801 15.47 8.16 -45.51
N GLN A 802 14.77 7.15 -46.01
CA GLN A 802 13.49 6.70 -45.56
C GLN A 802 13.51 6.64 -43.99
N CYS A 803 12.54 7.26 -43.36
CA CYS A 803 12.26 7.04 -41.94
C CYS A 803 12.04 5.54 -41.73
N ARG A 804 13.07 4.87 -41.25
CA ARG A 804 12.95 3.48 -40.76
C ARG A 804 12.14 3.54 -39.50
N ASN A 805 11.05 2.81 -39.50
CA ASN A 805 10.24 2.50 -38.32
C ASN A 805 11.18 2.09 -37.19
N LEU A 806 10.96 2.61 -36.00
CA LEU A 806 11.69 2.21 -34.80
C LEU A 806 11.57 0.69 -34.64
N PRO A 807 12.64 -0.08 -34.53
CA PRO A 807 12.55 -1.53 -34.32
C PRO A 807 11.85 -1.80 -32.99
N GLY A 808 10.71 -2.49 -33.06
CA GLY A 808 9.97 -2.93 -31.88
C GLY A 808 8.55 -2.38 -31.72
N PHE A 809 8.03 -1.63 -32.68
CA PHE A 809 6.62 -1.21 -32.72
C PHE A 809 5.98 -1.67 -34.04
N GLU A 810 5.91 -2.96 -34.26
CA GLU A 810 4.96 -3.57 -35.20
C GLU A 810 3.71 -4.00 -34.43
N GLU A 811 2.54 -3.84 -35.07
CA GLU A 811 1.17 -3.92 -34.57
C GLU A 811 0.84 -5.04 -33.58
#